data_60dd3e0cb0e586ac5c2191903eea8511
#
_entry.id   60dd3e0cb0e586ac5c2191903eea8511
#
_cell.length_a   1.000
_cell.length_b   1.000
_cell.length_c   1.000
_cell.angle_alpha   90.00
_cell.angle_beta   90.00
_cell.angle_gamma   90.00
#
_symmetry.space_group_name_H-M   'P 1'
#
loop_
_entity.id
_entity.type
_entity.pdbx_description
1 polymer ?
#
loop_
_entity_poly.entity_id
_entity_poly.type
_entity_poly.pdbx_seq_one_letter_code
_entity_poly.pdbx_strand_id
1 'polypeptide(L)'
;MKITYLTYNTHSYFYYPDMNRQYFYIILTIFLFTGCRKDTGSSNPVLEQMCQRLFPQHADSFEFELLNDSNQMDRFILESAYKKIRIKGNNNNSLAVGLNHYLKYYCHTNVSWYASDSIDMPEELPVIPQPISIRSKCDNRFFLNYCTFGYTMPYWKWSDWERLIDWMALNGITMPLAISGQETVWYKVWSKLGLNDEQIRSYFTGPAHLPWHRMSNVDYWQSPLPKSWLEQQEVLQKQILKRERDFNMTPVLPAFSGHVPKELKAIYPDAKIHEMSQWGGYDSKYRSHFIEPMDSLFNIIQKMYLEEQTAIYGTDHIYGIDPFNEVDSPNWNEDFLAKVSNKIYESIYQVDAEAKWLQMTWMFYHDQKKWTQPRIRSFLEAVPDDKLILLDYYCDSTEIWRNTEKYYGKPYIWCYLGNFGGNSMMVGNLDDVDSKIKRLFAEGGENVYGLGATLEGFDVNPFMYEFVFDQAWDYPLTTDQWILNWAKCRGGNQDEHILKAWDSLHKKIYKKHATAGQAVLMNARPMLVGTDSWNTYPDITYNNRDLWDIWTEMLKASHIDNTGYRFDVINVGRQVLGNLFSLFRDHFTQCYSEKDIDGMKKWANQMDSLLIDTDRLLSCETNFSIGKWIDDARSFGETEAEKEYYEENARCILTVWGQKATQLNDYANRGWGGLTNSY
;
A
#
# COMPACT_ATOMS: atom_id res chain seq x y z
N MET A 1 -49.43 -16.25 23.53
CA MET A 1 -50.02 -15.12 24.26
C MET A 1 -50.12 -13.96 23.30
N LYS A 2 -51.32 -13.56 22.94
CA LYS A 2 -51.64 -12.52 21.95
C LYS A 2 -51.36 -11.15 22.55
N ILE A 3 -50.79 -10.22 21.80
CA ILE A 3 -50.95 -8.79 22.03
C ILE A 3 -51.18 -8.10 20.70
N THR A 4 -52.16 -7.28 20.71
CA THR A 4 -52.99 -6.69 19.67
C THR A 4 -52.41 -5.35 19.18
N TYR A 5 -52.61 -5.06 17.90
CA TYR A 5 -52.45 -3.73 17.28
C TYR A 5 -53.44 -2.71 17.81
N LEU A 6 -53.02 -1.48 17.97
CA LEU A 6 -53.92 -0.31 18.02
C LEU A 6 -53.33 0.84 17.21
N THR A 7 -54.00 1.09 16.11
CA THR A 7 -53.89 2.30 15.30
C THR A 7 -54.72 3.42 15.89
N TYR A 8 -54.21 4.63 15.95
CA TYR A 8 -55.03 5.83 16.07
C TYR A 8 -54.57 6.91 15.08
N ASN A 9 -55.51 7.20 14.17
CA ASN A 9 -55.52 8.40 13.32
C ASN A 9 -56.20 9.51 14.12
N THR A 10 -55.64 10.71 14.20
CA THR A 10 -56.41 11.93 14.41
C THR A 10 -55.78 13.10 13.69
N HIS A 11 -56.50 13.57 12.69
CA HIS A 11 -56.35 14.90 12.11
C HIS A 11 -56.81 15.95 13.14
N SER A 12 -56.03 17.00 13.35
CA SER A 12 -56.53 18.22 13.97
C SER A 12 -55.98 19.43 13.18
N TYR A 13 -56.91 20.14 12.58
CA TYR A 13 -56.73 21.45 11.98
C TYR A 13 -56.52 22.48 13.08
N PHE A 14 -55.45 23.28 13.03
CA PHE A 14 -55.31 24.50 13.81
C PHE A 14 -55.54 25.73 12.93
N TYR A 15 -56.54 26.48 13.31
CA TYR A 15 -56.87 27.82 12.83
C TYR A 15 -55.84 28.82 13.36
N TYR A 16 -55.25 29.63 12.48
CA TYR A 16 -54.47 30.84 12.85
C TYR A 16 -55.36 32.05 12.78
N PRO A 17 -55.44 32.88 13.83
CA PRO A 17 -56.03 34.22 13.72
C PRO A 17 -55.02 35.22 13.18
N ASP A 18 -55.55 36.17 12.39
CA ASP A 18 -54.85 37.31 11.78
C ASP A 18 -54.03 38.09 12.79
N MET A 19 -52.71 38.15 12.59
CA MET A 19 -51.83 39.09 13.28
C MET A 19 -51.55 40.33 12.42
N ASN A 20 -51.77 41.47 13.03
CA ASN A 20 -51.73 42.84 12.48
C ASN A 20 -50.35 43.15 11.80
N ARG A 21 -50.40 43.73 10.65
CA ARG A 21 -49.29 44.16 9.77
C ARG A 21 -48.24 45.08 10.43
N GLN A 22 -48.51 45.62 11.59
CA GLN A 22 -47.59 46.56 12.26
C GLN A 22 -46.47 45.93 13.07
N TYR A 23 -46.57 44.64 13.45
CA TYR A 23 -45.50 43.95 14.19
C TYR A 23 -44.42 43.31 13.26
N PHE A 24 -44.69 43.23 11.98
CA PHE A 24 -43.74 42.64 11.02
C PHE A 24 -42.54 43.56 10.70
N TYR A 25 -42.70 44.88 10.86
CA TYR A 25 -41.60 45.83 10.62
C TYR A 25 -40.66 46.00 11.81
N ILE A 26 -41.09 45.70 13.03
CA ILE A 26 -40.23 45.81 14.24
C ILE A 26 -39.34 44.57 14.38
N ILE A 27 -39.81 43.41 13.95
CA ILE A 27 -38.97 42.17 13.97
C ILE A 27 -37.93 42.19 12.82
N LEU A 28 -38.23 42.81 11.68
CA LEU A 28 -37.29 42.94 10.56
C LEU A 28 -36.17 43.97 10.81
N THR A 29 -36.39 44.95 11.72
CA THR A 29 -35.39 45.98 12.03
C THR A 29 -34.40 45.53 13.13
N ILE A 30 -34.75 44.52 13.96
CA ILE A 30 -33.84 43.97 14.98
C ILE A 30 -32.89 42.95 14.36
N PHE A 31 -33.26 42.28 13.24
CA PHE A 31 -32.38 41.36 12.51
C PHE A 31 -31.32 42.04 11.61
N LEU A 32 -31.39 43.37 11.43
CA LEU A 32 -30.45 44.10 10.56
C LEU A 32 -29.23 44.70 11.32
N PHE A 33 -29.10 44.46 12.64
CA PHE A 33 -27.96 44.96 13.42
C PHE A 33 -27.17 43.91 14.21
N THR A 34 -27.51 42.63 14.09
CA THR A 34 -26.53 41.60 14.37
C THR A 34 -25.67 41.41 13.12
N GLY A 35 -24.68 42.30 12.95
CA GLY A 35 -23.63 42.08 11.99
C GLY A 35 -22.97 40.74 12.31
N CYS A 36 -23.39 39.67 11.62
CA CYS A 36 -22.52 38.53 11.41
C CYS A 36 -21.23 39.08 10.79
N ARG A 37 -20.18 39.25 11.59
CA ARG A 37 -18.84 39.13 11.06
C ARG A 37 -18.83 37.78 10.36
N LYS A 38 -18.96 37.75 9.05
CA LYS A 38 -18.47 36.64 8.25
C LYS A 38 -16.99 36.56 8.60
N ASP A 39 -16.64 35.64 9.47
CA ASP A 39 -15.30 35.10 9.45
C ASP A 39 -15.11 34.53 8.02
N THR A 40 -14.35 35.29 7.23
CA THR A 40 -13.91 34.86 5.90
C THR A 40 -12.78 33.83 6.05
N GLY A 41 -12.91 32.92 6.96
CA GLY A 41 -12.12 31.69 6.97
C GLY A 41 -12.56 30.87 5.75
N SER A 42 -11.68 30.65 4.81
CA SER A 42 -11.96 29.76 3.69
C SER A 42 -12.20 28.36 4.25
N SER A 43 -13.45 27.88 4.23
CA SER A 43 -13.78 26.50 4.57
C SER A 43 -13.06 25.54 3.62
N ASN A 44 -12.36 24.54 4.15
CA ASN A 44 -11.78 23.46 3.37
C ASN A 44 -12.45 22.13 3.78
N PRO A 45 -13.55 21.75 3.13
CA PRO A 45 -14.34 20.61 3.55
C PRO A 45 -13.58 19.28 3.48
N VAL A 46 -12.54 19.17 2.66
CA VAL A 46 -11.73 17.94 2.53
C VAL A 46 -10.94 17.71 3.81
N LEU A 47 -10.23 18.73 4.28
CA LEU A 47 -9.42 18.65 5.52
C LEU A 47 -10.32 18.64 6.78
N GLU A 48 -11.39 19.42 6.79
CA GLU A 48 -12.35 19.43 7.90
C GLU A 48 -12.97 18.06 8.12
N GLN A 49 -13.41 17.38 7.06
CA GLN A 49 -13.94 16.01 7.14
C GLN A 49 -12.87 14.99 7.60
N MET A 50 -11.61 15.14 7.19
CA MET A 50 -10.51 14.32 7.69
C MET A 50 -10.33 14.51 9.20
N CYS A 51 -10.29 15.75 9.70
CA CYS A 51 -10.20 16.04 11.12
C CYS A 51 -11.37 15.44 11.91
N GLN A 52 -12.60 15.53 11.37
CA GLN A 52 -13.79 14.94 12.01
C GLN A 52 -13.71 13.41 12.11
N ARG A 53 -13.05 12.73 11.17
CA ARG A 53 -12.82 11.28 11.26
C ARG A 53 -11.72 10.93 12.27
N LEU A 54 -10.63 11.68 12.25
CA LEU A 54 -9.42 11.32 13.01
C LEU A 54 -9.48 11.75 14.48
N PHE A 55 -10.00 12.96 14.75
CA PHE A 55 -10.07 13.55 16.09
C PHE A 55 -11.25 14.51 16.24
N PRO A 56 -12.49 14.01 16.28
CA PRO A 56 -13.70 14.83 16.23
C PRO A 56 -13.78 15.89 17.34
N GLN A 57 -13.19 15.63 18.50
CA GLN A 57 -13.21 16.57 19.65
C GLN A 57 -12.39 17.84 19.43
N HIS A 58 -11.41 17.81 18.54
CA HIS A 58 -10.54 18.94 18.23
C HIS A 58 -10.65 19.44 16.79
N ALA A 59 -11.57 18.88 15.99
CA ALA A 59 -11.67 19.20 14.56
C ALA A 59 -11.87 20.71 14.31
N ASP A 60 -12.67 21.38 15.12
CA ASP A 60 -12.95 22.80 15.02
C ASP A 60 -11.78 23.71 15.46
N SER A 61 -10.72 23.13 16.01
CA SER A 61 -9.53 23.87 16.47
C SER A 61 -8.53 24.14 15.34
N PHE A 62 -8.78 23.66 14.15
CA PHE A 62 -7.92 23.84 12.97
C PHE A 62 -8.52 24.78 11.96
N GLU A 63 -7.68 25.57 11.31
CA GLU A 63 -8.02 26.43 10.17
C GLU A 63 -7.10 26.11 9.00
N PHE A 64 -7.67 25.93 7.81
CA PHE A 64 -6.95 25.59 6.60
C PHE A 64 -7.06 26.73 5.58
N GLU A 65 -5.92 27.19 5.06
CA GLU A 65 -5.83 28.29 4.11
C GLU A 65 -5.01 27.88 2.88
N LEU A 66 -5.58 28.01 1.69
CA LEU A 66 -4.86 27.78 0.44
C LEU A 66 -4.02 29.01 0.07
N LEU A 67 -2.73 28.80 -0.20
CA LEU A 67 -1.82 29.82 -0.68
C LEU A 67 -1.99 30.02 -2.20
N ASN A 68 -1.82 31.27 -2.66
CA ASN A 68 -1.90 31.62 -4.09
C ASN A 68 -0.57 31.38 -4.83
N ASP A 69 0.07 30.24 -4.61
CA ASP A 69 1.35 29.86 -5.23
C ASP A 69 1.33 28.43 -5.80
N SER A 70 0.25 28.06 -6.48
CA SER A 70 -0.02 26.72 -7.02
C SER A 70 1.01 26.18 -8.02
N ASN A 71 1.90 27.03 -8.55
CA ASN A 71 2.94 26.65 -9.52
C ASN A 71 4.31 26.41 -8.86
N GLN A 72 4.40 26.34 -7.54
CA GLN A 72 5.63 26.07 -6.79
C GLN A 72 5.59 24.68 -6.20
N MET A 73 6.78 24.15 -5.84
CA MET A 73 6.90 22.91 -5.07
C MET A 73 6.02 22.96 -3.83
N ASP A 74 5.51 21.81 -3.41
CA ASP A 74 4.65 21.68 -2.24
C ASP A 74 5.25 22.38 -1.02
N ARG A 75 4.42 23.14 -0.32
CA ARG A 75 4.81 23.89 0.87
C ARG A 75 3.65 23.99 1.84
N PHE A 76 3.96 23.91 3.12
CA PHE A 76 3.04 24.28 4.18
C PHE A 76 3.65 25.29 5.15
N ILE A 77 2.77 26.03 5.83
CA ILE A 77 3.12 26.93 6.92
C ILE A 77 2.22 26.60 8.11
N LEU A 78 2.82 26.50 9.31
CA LEU A 78 2.11 26.27 10.57
C LEU A 78 2.27 27.49 11.46
N GLU A 79 1.16 27.93 12.05
CA GLU A 79 1.15 29.02 13.04
C GLU A 79 0.01 28.83 14.03
N SER A 80 0.20 29.33 15.28
CA SER A 80 -0.90 29.48 16.22
C SER A 80 -1.58 30.83 16.02
N ALA A 81 -2.88 30.83 15.81
CA ALA A 81 -3.68 32.04 15.62
C ALA A 81 -4.84 32.06 16.63
N TYR A 82 -4.74 32.92 17.65
CA TYR A 82 -5.67 32.97 18.78
C TYR A 82 -5.72 31.60 19.53
N LYS A 83 -6.85 30.91 19.45
CA LYS A 83 -7.03 29.57 20.07
C LYS A 83 -7.02 28.43 19.04
N LYS A 84 -6.61 28.72 17.81
CA LYS A 84 -6.62 27.75 16.72
C LYS A 84 -5.22 27.52 16.17
N ILE A 85 -5.05 26.38 15.56
CA ILE A 85 -3.87 26.03 14.75
C ILE A 85 -4.22 26.33 13.31
N ARG A 86 -3.49 27.26 12.69
CA ARG A 86 -3.66 27.60 11.29
C ARG A 86 -2.62 26.91 10.44
N ILE A 87 -3.09 26.21 9.42
CA ILE A 87 -2.27 25.50 8.44
C ILE A 87 -2.51 26.12 7.08
N LYS A 88 -1.44 26.60 6.44
CA LYS A 88 -1.49 27.14 5.08
C LYS A 88 -0.71 26.23 4.16
N GLY A 89 -1.19 26.01 2.95
CA GLY A 89 -0.54 25.14 1.96
C GLY A 89 -0.96 25.50 0.55
N ASN A 90 -0.18 25.11 -0.46
CA ASN A 90 -0.50 25.42 -1.86
C ASN A 90 -1.50 24.46 -2.49
N ASN A 91 -1.84 23.35 -1.81
CA ASN A 91 -2.89 22.41 -2.19
C ASN A 91 -3.35 21.58 -0.96
N ASN A 92 -4.38 20.75 -1.10
CA ASN A 92 -4.91 19.94 0.00
C ASN A 92 -3.90 18.90 0.52
N ASN A 93 -3.03 18.38 -0.34
CA ASN A 93 -1.96 17.46 0.08
C ASN A 93 -0.97 18.17 1.01
N SER A 94 -0.48 19.35 0.64
CA SER A 94 0.40 20.17 1.48
C SER A 94 -0.25 20.57 2.82
N LEU A 95 -1.56 20.87 2.82
CA LEU A 95 -2.31 21.13 4.06
C LEU A 95 -2.35 19.90 4.96
N ALA A 96 -2.57 18.71 4.38
CA ALA A 96 -2.58 17.44 5.13
C ALA A 96 -1.20 17.13 5.73
N VAL A 97 -0.11 17.36 4.99
CA VAL A 97 1.25 17.19 5.52
C VAL A 97 1.53 18.18 6.65
N GLY A 98 1.09 19.42 6.52
CA GLY A 98 1.17 20.41 7.60
C GLY A 98 0.42 19.94 8.86
N LEU A 99 -0.77 19.36 8.70
CA LEU A 99 -1.52 18.75 9.78
C LEU A 99 -0.73 17.60 10.43
N ASN A 100 -0.23 16.65 9.62
CA ASN A 100 0.58 15.53 10.12
C ASN A 100 1.83 16.00 10.88
N HIS A 101 2.49 17.05 10.37
CA HIS A 101 3.64 17.63 11.06
C HIS A 101 3.26 18.17 12.45
N TYR A 102 2.13 18.84 12.57
CA TYR A 102 1.63 19.29 13.86
C TYR A 102 1.31 18.11 14.80
N LEU A 103 0.62 17.10 14.30
CA LEU A 103 0.29 15.90 15.06
C LEU A 103 1.55 15.19 15.58
N LYS A 104 2.54 14.95 14.72
CA LYS A 104 3.76 14.20 15.07
C LYS A 104 4.68 14.99 16.01
N TYR A 105 4.94 16.26 15.72
CA TYR A 105 6.00 17.01 16.41
C TYR A 105 5.52 17.88 17.55
N TYR A 106 4.23 18.17 17.63
CA TYR A 106 3.65 18.97 18.72
C TYR A 106 2.72 18.14 19.62
N CYS A 107 1.81 17.37 19.02
CA CYS A 107 0.88 16.53 19.79
C CYS A 107 1.46 15.17 20.19
N HIS A 108 2.56 14.75 19.58
CA HIS A 108 3.16 13.44 19.76
C HIS A 108 2.17 12.28 19.52
N THR A 109 1.42 12.40 18.43
CA THR A 109 0.51 11.36 17.95
C THR A 109 0.66 11.19 16.44
N ASN A 110 0.34 10.00 15.92
CA ASN A 110 0.38 9.74 14.49
C ASN A 110 -0.80 8.87 14.05
N VAL A 111 -1.18 9.00 12.78
CA VAL A 111 -2.15 8.13 12.12
C VAL A 111 -1.42 6.93 11.56
N SER A 112 -1.87 5.74 11.89
CA SER A 112 -1.35 4.48 11.34
C SER A 112 -2.33 3.85 10.36
N TRP A 113 -1.82 3.16 9.35
CA TRP A 113 -2.68 2.43 8.41
C TRP A 113 -3.36 1.19 9.01
N TYR A 114 -2.87 0.67 10.12
CA TYR A 114 -3.41 -0.51 10.80
C TYR A 114 -4.31 -0.18 12.00
N ALA A 115 -4.35 1.04 12.49
CA ALA A 115 -5.25 1.41 13.58
C ALA A 115 -6.59 1.91 13.02
N SER A 116 -7.71 1.43 13.55
CA SER A 116 -9.06 1.80 13.11
C SER A 116 -9.68 2.93 13.94
N ASP A 117 -9.15 3.16 15.13
CA ASP A 117 -9.72 4.13 16.07
C ASP A 117 -9.28 5.56 15.77
N SER A 118 -9.99 6.54 16.31
CA SER A 118 -9.55 7.93 16.33
C SER A 118 -8.22 8.06 17.08
N ILE A 119 -7.39 9.00 16.67
CA ILE A 119 -6.11 9.25 17.32
C ILE A 119 -6.30 10.01 18.64
N ASP A 120 -5.41 9.73 19.59
CA ASP A 120 -5.43 10.37 20.90
C ASP A 120 -4.75 11.74 20.82
N MET A 121 -5.49 12.77 21.18
CA MET A 121 -5.04 14.18 21.13
C MET A 121 -4.86 14.73 22.54
N PRO A 122 -3.86 15.61 22.76
CA PRO A 122 -3.75 16.34 24.03
C PRO A 122 -5.02 17.15 24.32
N GLU A 123 -5.46 17.21 25.59
CA GLU A 123 -6.62 18.00 26.01
C GLU A 123 -6.48 19.47 25.60
N GLU A 124 -5.28 20.04 25.81
CA GLU A 124 -4.91 21.36 25.32
C GLU A 124 -3.92 21.24 24.16
N LEU A 125 -4.27 21.81 23.01
CA LEU A 125 -3.41 21.76 21.84
C LEU A 125 -2.14 22.60 22.05
N PRO A 126 -0.94 22.02 21.84
CA PRO A 126 0.33 22.74 21.97
C PRO A 126 0.43 23.95 21.07
N VAL A 127 0.90 25.06 21.61
CA VAL A 127 1.13 26.30 20.87
C VAL A 127 2.37 26.18 20.01
N ILE A 128 2.30 26.66 18.78
CA ILE A 128 3.45 26.83 17.88
C ILE A 128 4.14 28.16 18.26
N PRO A 129 5.34 28.13 18.83
CA PRO A 129 5.97 29.35 19.39
C PRO A 129 6.28 30.42 18.34
N GLN A 130 6.63 29.98 17.11
CA GLN A 130 6.88 30.83 15.95
C GLN A 130 6.38 30.12 14.69
N PRO A 131 5.84 30.85 13.71
CA PRO A 131 5.45 30.25 12.43
C PRO A 131 6.62 29.50 11.79
N ILE A 132 6.35 28.29 11.31
CA ILE A 132 7.31 27.49 10.55
C ILE A 132 6.83 27.34 9.12
N SER A 133 7.76 27.32 8.16
CA SER A 133 7.48 27.09 6.75
C SER A 133 8.41 26.01 6.23
N ILE A 134 7.81 24.94 5.70
CA ILE A 134 8.54 23.77 5.21
C ILE A 134 8.15 23.51 3.75
N ARG A 135 9.15 23.25 2.90
CA ARG A 135 8.97 22.93 1.47
C ARG A 135 9.35 21.47 1.21
N SER A 136 8.74 20.92 0.17
CA SER A 136 9.20 19.63 -0.35
C SER A 136 10.49 19.80 -1.16
N LYS A 137 11.28 18.72 -1.24
CA LYS A 137 12.49 18.61 -2.07
C LYS A 137 12.18 18.03 -3.45
N CYS A 138 10.99 17.44 -3.63
CA CYS A 138 10.52 16.87 -4.88
C CYS A 138 8.99 16.96 -4.98
N ASP A 139 8.48 17.02 -6.21
CA ASP A 139 7.05 17.18 -6.46
C ASP A 139 6.29 15.86 -6.41
N ASN A 140 6.96 14.74 -6.70
CA ASN A 140 6.31 13.45 -6.85
C ASN A 140 6.70 12.49 -5.73
N ARG A 141 5.69 11.89 -5.09
CA ARG A 141 5.85 10.89 -4.04
C ARG A 141 4.93 9.73 -4.37
N PHE A 142 5.54 8.66 -4.90
CA PHE A 142 4.84 7.46 -5.37
C PHE A 142 4.59 6.48 -4.22
N PHE A 143 3.44 5.79 -4.24
CA PHE A 143 3.12 4.79 -3.23
C PHE A 143 2.37 3.59 -3.81
N LEU A 144 2.64 2.43 -3.25
CA LEU A 144 2.08 1.11 -3.51
C LEU A 144 2.85 0.30 -4.56
N ASN A 145 2.56 -0.99 -4.52
CA ASN A 145 3.08 -2.03 -5.41
C ASN A 145 1.88 -2.83 -5.94
N TYR A 146 2.00 -3.45 -7.09
CA TYR A 146 0.98 -4.40 -7.56
C TYR A 146 0.70 -5.49 -6.53
N CYS A 147 1.74 -6.07 -5.92
CA CYS A 147 1.62 -7.16 -4.94
C CYS A 147 0.85 -6.75 -3.69
N THR A 148 0.85 -5.48 -3.30
CA THR A 148 0.09 -4.99 -2.15
C THR A 148 -1.40 -5.26 -2.30
N PHE A 149 -1.93 -5.16 -3.53
CA PHE A 149 -3.32 -5.46 -3.87
C PHE A 149 -3.68 -6.95 -3.74
N GLY A 150 -2.70 -7.85 -3.63
CA GLY A 150 -2.89 -9.27 -3.37
C GLY A 150 -2.59 -9.66 -1.93
N TYR A 151 -1.50 -9.16 -1.37
CA TYR A 151 -1.05 -9.56 -0.03
C TYR A 151 -1.73 -8.81 1.12
N THR A 152 -2.35 -7.64 0.86
CA THR A 152 -2.98 -6.83 1.91
C THR A 152 -4.40 -6.40 1.54
N MET A 153 -4.63 -5.94 0.31
CA MET A 153 -5.83 -5.18 -0.07
C MET A 153 -6.92 -5.95 -0.84
N PRO A 154 -6.81 -7.26 -1.17
CA PRO A 154 -7.77 -7.86 -2.10
C PRO A 154 -9.21 -7.81 -1.59
N TYR A 155 -9.38 -7.81 -0.25
CA TYR A 155 -10.69 -7.82 0.40
C TYR A 155 -10.97 -6.53 1.18
N TRP A 156 -10.28 -5.44 0.85
CA TRP A 156 -10.52 -4.15 1.47
C TRP A 156 -11.83 -3.52 1.00
N LYS A 157 -12.53 -2.90 1.94
CA LYS A 157 -13.72 -2.10 1.74
C LYS A 157 -13.38 -0.61 1.74
N TRP A 158 -14.39 0.23 1.48
CA TRP A 158 -14.21 1.67 1.47
C TRP A 158 -13.59 2.22 2.77
N SER A 159 -14.00 1.71 3.93
CA SER A 159 -13.44 2.16 5.23
C SER A 159 -11.93 1.95 5.35
N ASP A 160 -11.41 0.83 4.80
CA ASP A 160 -9.97 0.54 4.83
C ASP A 160 -9.22 1.47 3.88
N TRP A 161 -9.77 1.66 2.68
CA TRP A 161 -9.23 2.59 1.69
C TRP A 161 -9.29 4.05 2.15
N GLU A 162 -10.41 4.50 2.73
CA GLU A 162 -10.53 5.89 3.23
C GLU A 162 -9.45 6.20 4.26
N ARG A 163 -9.19 5.25 5.18
CA ARG A 163 -8.12 5.41 6.15
C ARG A 163 -6.73 5.43 5.51
N LEU A 164 -6.47 4.55 4.52
CA LEU A 164 -5.19 4.58 3.82
C LEU A 164 -5.01 5.88 3.04
N ILE A 165 -6.04 6.39 2.37
CA ILE A 165 -5.95 7.64 1.63
C ILE A 165 -5.72 8.83 2.58
N ASP A 166 -6.34 8.84 3.76
CA ASP A 166 -6.05 9.83 4.78
C ASP A 166 -4.57 9.74 5.23
N TRP A 167 -4.05 8.52 5.45
CA TRP A 167 -2.64 8.31 5.75
C TRP A 167 -1.72 8.76 4.61
N MET A 168 -2.07 8.43 3.36
CA MET A 168 -1.32 8.87 2.18
C MET A 168 -1.24 10.41 2.10
N ALA A 169 -2.37 11.10 2.29
CA ALA A 169 -2.42 12.55 2.27
C ALA A 169 -1.57 13.17 3.40
N LEU A 170 -1.66 12.62 4.61
CA LEU A 170 -0.87 13.06 5.76
C LEU A 170 0.64 12.85 5.56
N ASN A 171 1.05 11.83 4.83
CA ASN A 171 2.45 11.56 4.50
C ASN A 171 2.89 12.14 3.14
N GLY A 172 2.05 12.94 2.52
CA GLY A 172 2.39 13.72 1.33
C GLY A 172 2.49 12.91 0.04
N ILE A 173 1.81 11.75 -0.06
CA ILE A 173 1.74 10.98 -1.29
C ILE A 173 1.03 11.78 -2.37
N THR A 174 1.64 11.87 -3.56
CA THR A 174 1.05 12.58 -4.71
C THR A 174 0.72 11.68 -5.89
N MET A 175 1.31 10.48 -5.94
CA MET A 175 1.16 9.53 -7.05
C MET A 175 0.84 8.12 -6.52
N PRO A 176 -0.38 7.83 -6.05
CA PRO A 176 -0.76 6.48 -5.65
C PRO A 176 -0.99 5.58 -6.86
N LEU A 177 -0.59 4.29 -6.77
CA LEU A 177 -0.97 3.28 -7.75
C LEU A 177 -2.45 2.92 -7.58
N ALA A 178 -3.28 3.12 -8.60
CA ALA A 178 -4.74 3.02 -8.53
C ALA A 178 -5.27 1.99 -9.53
N ILE A 179 -5.02 0.71 -9.27
CA ILE A 179 -5.30 -0.41 -10.20
C ILE A 179 -6.51 -1.27 -9.83
N SER A 180 -7.25 -0.93 -8.77
CA SER A 180 -8.51 -1.62 -8.44
C SER A 180 -9.53 -1.46 -9.56
N GLY A 181 -10.40 -2.48 -9.75
CA GLY A 181 -11.52 -2.41 -10.69
C GLY A 181 -11.14 -2.36 -12.18
N GLN A 182 -9.87 -2.55 -12.55
CA GLN A 182 -9.48 -2.61 -13.97
C GLN A 182 -10.09 -3.81 -14.71
N GLU A 183 -10.43 -4.89 -14.00
CA GLU A 183 -11.07 -6.07 -14.57
C GLU A 183 -12.44 -5.75 -15.19
N THR A 184 -13.16 -4.77 -14.66
CA THR A 184 -14.41 -4.28 -15.25
C THR A 184 -14.18 -3.61 -16.61
N VAL A 185 -13.08 -2.85 -16.74
CA VAL A 185 -12.68 -2.27 -18.03
C VAL A 185 -12.34 -3.38 -19.03
N TRP A 186 -11.51 -4.34 -18.61
CA TRP A 186 -11.14 -5.49 -19.42
C TRP A 186 -12.34 -6.34 -19.81
N TYR A 187 -13.30 -6.56 -18.91
CA TYR A 187 -14.51 -7.29 -19.23
C TYR A 187 -15.27 -6.65 -20.41
N LYS A 188 -15.39 -5.31 -20.41
CA LYS A 188 -16.05 -4.58 -21.51
C LYS A 188 -15.26 -4.66 -22.82
N VAL A 189 -13.94 -4.54 -22.76
CA VAL A 189 -13.07 -4.63 -23.93
C VAL A 189 -13.14 -6.02 -24.57
N TRP A 190 -12.95 -7.07 -23.76
CA TRP A 190 -12.98 -8.43 -24.28
C TRP A 190 -14.36 -8.84 -24.81
N SER A 191 -15.45 -8.38 -24.19
CA SER A 191 -16.82 -8.57 -24.72
C SER A 191 -16.98 -7.93 -26.09
N LYS A 192 -16.48 -6.73 -26.31
CA LYS A 192 -16.52 -6.05 -27.61
C LYS A 192 -15.69 -6.75 -28.69
N LEU A 193 -14.63 -7.45 -28.28
CA LEU A 193 -13.76 -8.24 -29.16
C LEU A 193 -14.29 -9.66 -29.41
N GLY A 194 -15.48 -10.02 -28.87
CA GLY A 194 -16.19 -11.24 -29.18
C GLY A 194 -16.03 -12.40 -28.21
N LEU A 195 -15.37 -12.19 -27.06
CA LEU A 195 -15.34 -13.21 -26.01
C LEU A 195 -16.66 -13.23 -25.23
N ASN A 196 -17.10 -14.42 -24.81
CA ASN A 196 -18.27 -14.57 -23.97
C ASN A 196 -17.95 -14.37 -22.47
N ASP A 197 -19.02 -14.26 -21.64
CA ASP A 197 -18.90 -14.03 -20.20
C ASP A 197 -18.00 -15.06 -19.48
N GLU A 198 -18.18 -16.35 -19.79
CA GLU A 198 -17.39 -17.42 -19.16
C GLU A 198 -15.90 -17.33 -19.53
N GLN A 199 -15.59 -17.10 -20.81
CA GLN A 199 -14.21 -16.94 -21.28
C GLN A 199 -13.52 -15.76 -20.59
N ILE A 200 -14.20 -14.62 -20.48
CA ILE A 200 -13.63 -13.41 -19.86
C ILE A 200 -13.38 -13.63 -18.38
N ARG A 201 -14.37 -14.11 -17.63
CA ARG A 201 -14.22 -14.31 -16.19
C ARG A 201 -13.24 -15.45 -15.86
N SER A 202 -13.13 -16.44 -16.72
CA SER A 202 -12.15 -17.52 -16.59
C SER A 202 -10.72 -17.06 -16.88
N TYR A 203 -10.52 -16.04 -17.72
CA TYR A 203 -9.20 -15.47 -17.99
C TYR A 203 -8.57 -14.82 -16.76
N PHE A 204 -9.36 -14.19 -15.91
CA PHE A 204 -8.87 -13.61 -14.67
C PHE A 204 -8.49 -14.69 -13.64
N THR A 205 -7.67 -14.31 -12.69
CA THR A 205 -7.38 -15.13 -11.51
C THR A 205 -8.35 -14.84 -10.36
N GLY A 206 -8.27 -15.59 -9.27
CA GLY A 206 -8.92 -15.23 -8.02
C GLY A 206 -8.39 -13.91 -7.44
N PRO A 207 -9.18 -13.19 -6.60
CA PRO A 207 -8.90 -11.83 -6.16
C PRO A 207 -7.52 -11.59 -5.60
N ALA A 208 -7.04 -12.44 -4.68
CA ALA A 208 -5.72 -12.28 -4.08
C ALA A 208 -4.57 -12.52 -5.07
N HIS A 209 -4.83 -13.14 -6.23
CA HIS A 209 -3.85 -13.41 -7.27
C HIS A 209 -3.92 -12.45 -8.46
N LEU A 210 -4.90 -11.53 -8.49
CA LEU A 210 -5.04 -10.53 -9.56
C LEU A 210 -3.78 -9.69 -9.81
N PRO A 211 -2.95 -9.34 -8.83
CA PRO A 211 -1.69 -8.63 -9.11
C PRO A 211 -0.80 -9.34 -10.13
N TRP A 212 -0.64 -10.64 -10.00
CA TRP A 212 0.21 -11.43 -10.90
C TRP A 212 -0.43 -11.68 -12.25
N HIS A 213 -1.76 -11.70 -12.33
CA HIS A 213 -2.47 -11.61 -13.59
C HIS A 213 -2.22 -10.25 -14.28
N ARG A 214 -2.35 -9.15 -13.54
CA ARG A 214 -2.11 -7.78 -14.03
C ARG A 214 -0.68 -7.55 -14.52
N MET A 215 0.30 -8.23 -13.91
CA MET A 215 1.71 -8.24 -14.33
C MET A 215 2.02 -9.29 -15.41
N SER A 216 1.03 -9.95 -15.99
CA SER A 216 1.17 -10.97 -17.04
C SER A 216 1.94 -12.24 -16.60
N ASN A 217 1.93 -12.58 -15.32
CA ASN A 217 2.66 -13.73 -14.78
C ASN A 217 1.84 -15.03 -14.86
N VAL A 218 0.56 -14.97 -14.52
CA VAL A 218 -0.32 -16.14 -14.42
C VAL A 218 -1.76 -15.79 -14.80
N ASP A 219 -2.42 -16.69 -15.58
CA ASP A 219 -3.80 -16.58 -15.98
C ASP A 219 -4.62 -17.78 -15.48
N TYR A 220 -5.92 -17.66 -15.44
CA TYR A 220 -6.89 -18.75 -15.20
C TYR A 220 -6.79 -19.40 -13.80
N TRP A 221 -5.95 -18.90 -12.90
CA TRP A 221 -5.78 -19.50 -11.57
C TRP A 221 -6.96 -19.17 -10.65
N GLN A 222 -7.60 -20.21 -10.10
CA GLN A 222 -8.80 -20.06 -9.26
C GLN A 222 -9.91 -19.23 -9.92
N SER A 223 -10.10 -19.42 -11.19
CA SER A 223 -11.17 -18.82 -11.99
C SER A 223 -12.42 -19.74 -12.05
N PRO A 224 -13.61 -19.25 -12.48
CA PRO A 224 -13.90 -17.90 -12.96
C PRO A 224 -14.09 -16.86 -11.86
N LEU A 225 -13.61 -15.65 -12.09
CA LEU A 225 -13.84 -14.53 -11.16
C LEU A 225 -15.35 -14.20 -11.08
N PRO A 226 -15.96 -14.08 -9.89
CA PRO A 226 -17.38 -13.75 -9.76
C PRO A 226 -17.73 -12.40 -10.40
N LYS A 227 -18.90 -12.32 -11.00
CA LYS A 227 -19.38 -11.08 -11.63
C LYS A 227 -19.66 -9.99 -10.59
N SER A 228 -20.20 -10.38 -9.44
CA SER A 228 -20.38 -9.52 -8.27
C SER A 228 -19.09 -8.78 -7.86
N TRP A 229 -17.93 -9.45 -7.97
CA TRP A 229 -16.64 -8.83 -7.74
C TRP A 229 -16.38 -7.65 -8.67
N LEU A 230 -16.60 -7.83 -9.98
CA LEU A 230 -16.39 -6.77 -10.98
C LEU A 230 -17.21 -5.52 -10.65
N GLU A 231 -18.48 -5.73 -10.29
CA GLU A 231 -19.43 -4.66 -9.98
C GLU A 231 -19.05 -3.93 -8.70
N GLN A 232 -18.68 -4.66 -7.63
CA GLN A 232 -18.26 -4.09 -6.36
C GLN A 232 -16.94 -3.31 -6.51
N GLN A 233 -15.97 -3.83 -7.26
CA GLN A 233 -14.69 -3.16 -7.47
C GLN A 233 -14.80 -1.90 -8.34
N GLU A 234 -15.74 -1.83 -9.30
CA GLU A 234 -16.01 -0.60 -10.06
C GLU A 234 -16.50 0.52 -9.14
N VAL A 235 -17.42 0.20 -8.21
CA VAL A 235 -17.93 1.19 -7.25
C VAL A 235 -16.82 1.66 -6.31
N LEU A 236 -16.04 0.71 -5.78
CA LEU A 236 -14.93 1.01 -4.87
C LEU A 236 -13.88 1.90 -5.53
N GLN A 237 -13.46 1.58 -6.76
CA GLN A 237 -12.44 2.34 -7.47
C GLN A 237 -12.88 3.79 -7.75
N LYS A 238 -14.16 4.02 -8.06
CA LYS A 238 -14.70 5.39 -8.20
C LYS A 238 -14.59 6.20 -6.91
N GLN A 239 -14.80 5.57 -5.75
CA GLN A 239 -14.65 6.21 -4.44
C GLN A 239 -13.18 6.52 -4.16
N ILE A 240 -12.27 5.57 -4.41
CA ILE A 240 -10.82 5.73 -4.25
C ILE A 240 -10.33 6.93 -5.07
N LEU A 241 -10.55 6.91 -6.37
CA LEU A 241 -10.08 7.97 -7.29
C LEU A 241 -10.63 9.34 -6.94
N LYS A 242 -11.92 9.40 -6.58
CA LYS A 242 -12.50 10.67 -6.14
C LYS A 242 -11.76 11.22 -4.91
N ARG A 243 -11.53 10.37 -3.91
CA ARG A 243 -10.88 10.79 -2.67
C ARG A 243 -9.41 11.15 -2.85
N GLU A 244 -8.68 10.43 -3.68
CA GLU A 244 -7.30 10.75 -4.02
C GLU A 244 -7.21 12.11 -4.72
N ARG A 245 -8.08 12.37 -5.71
CA ARG A 245 -8.15 13.66 -6.41
C ARG A 245 -8.60 14.80 -5.49
N ASP A 246 -9.48 14.56 -4.52
CA ASP A 246 -9.88 15.55 -3.51
C ASP A 246 -8.66 16.05 -2.70
N PHE A 247 -7.62 15.20 -2.52
CA PHE A 247 -6.34 15.55 -1.91
C PHE A 247 -5.27 16.03 -2.91
N ASN A 248 -5.64 16.36 -4.14
CA ASN A 248 -4.71 16.76 -5.21
C ASN A 248 -3.62 15.69 -5.50
N MET A 249 -3.94 14.42 -5.30
CA MET A 249 -3.12 13.32 -5.80
C MET A 249 -3.40 13.10 -7.29
N THR A 250 -2.42 12.57 -7.99
CA THR A 250 -2.49 12.16 -9.39
C THR A 250 -2.44 10.63 -9.45
N PRO A 251 -3.58 9.93 -9.39
CA PRO A 251 -3.63 8.48 -9.43
C PRO A 251 -2.96 7.91 -10.68
N VAL A 252 -2.17 6.86 -10.50
CA VAL A 252 -1.56 6.13 -11.62
C VAL A 252 -2.51 5.00 -12.03
N LEU A 253 -3.17 5.17 -13.16
CA LEU A 253 -4.10 4.18 -13.73
C LEU A 253 -3.35 3.17 -14.62
N PRO A 254 -3.84 1.93 -14.77
CA PRO A 254 -3.22 0.97 -15.69
C PRO A 254 -3.55 1.30 -17.16
N ALA A 255 -2.69 0.80 -18.07
CA ALA A 255 -3.01 0.72 -19.48
C ALA A 255 -2.55 -0.62 -20.08
N PHE A 256 -2.83 -0.85 -21.36
CA PHE A 256 -2.56 -2.13 -22.00
C PHE A 256 -1.06 -2.34 -22.25
N SER A 257 -0.52 -3.44 -21.72
CA SER A 257 0.89 -3.82 -21.88
C SER A 257 1.14 -4.88 -22.96
N GLY A 258 0.05 -5.44 -23.54
CA GLY A 258 0.12 -6.55 -24.49
C GLY A 258 -0.42 -7.88 -23.96
N HIS A 259 -0.82 -7.95 -22.70
CA HIS A 259 -1.38 -9.15 -22.07
C HIS A 259 -2.81 -9.43 -22.55
N VAL A 260 -3.05 -10.61 -23.14
CA VAL A 260 -4.32 -10.97 -23.78
C VAL A 260 -4.78 -12.38 -23.40
N PRO A 261 -6.10 -12.65 -23.39
CA PRO A 261 -6.62 -14.00 -23.23
C PRO A 261 -6.26 -14.89 -24.44
N LYS A 262 -5.91 -16.16 -24.20
CA LYS A 262 -5.55 -17.12 -25.25
C LYS A 262 -6.66 -17.33 -26.28
N GLU A 263 -7.92 -17.20 -25.87
CA GLU A 263 -9.10 -17.34 -26.69
C GLU A 263 -9.15 -16.33 -27.83
N LEU A 264 -8.48 -15.20 -27.69
CA LEU A 264 -8.42 -14.15 -28.73
C LEU A 264 -7.76 -14.67 -30.02
N LYS A 265 -6.80 -15.62 -29.89
CA LYS A 265 -6.18 -16.25 -31.09
C LYS A 265 -7.14 -17.00 -31.96
N ALA A 266 -8.23 -17.56 -31.41
CA ALA A 266 -9.25 -18.22 -32.19
C ALA A 266 -10.14 -17.24 -32.95
N ILE A 267 -10.36 -16.05 -32.43
CA ILE A 267 -11.18 -14.99 -33.05
C ILE A 267 -10.34 -14.22 -34.09
N TYR A 268 -9.06 -13.98 -33.79
CA TYR A 268 -8.10 -13.25 -34.62
C TYR A 268 -6.90 -14.14 -34.96
N PRO A 269 -7.04 -15.11 -35.87
CA PRO A 269 -6.01 -16.14 -36.16
C PRO A 269 -4.71 -15.56 -36.71
N ASP A 270 -4.77 -14.42 -37.37
CA ASP A 270 -3.61 -13.74 -37.98
C ASP A 270 -2.85 -12.86 -36.95
N ALA A 271 -3.43 -12.60 -35.77
CA ALA A 271 -2.79 -11.80 -34.75
C ALA A 271 -1.51 -12.47 -34.20
N LYS A 272 -0.48 -11.66 -33.97
CA LYS A 272 0.82 -12.12 -33.47
C LYS A 272 0.79 -12.27 -31.95
N ILE A 273 0.10 -13.30 -31.49
CA ILE A 273 -0.06 -13.66 -30.08
C ILE A 273 0.90 -14.80 -29.76
N HIS A 274 1.75 -14.59 -28.76
CA HIS A 274 2.72 -15.54 -28.24
C HIS A 274 2.29 -16.06 -26.87
N GLU A 275 2.51 -17.34 -26.65
CA GLU A 275 2.46 -17.91 -25.29
C GLU A 275 3.76 -17.55 -24.57
N MET A 276 3.65 -17.00 -23.36
CA MET A 276 4.79 -16.51 -22.59
C MET A 276 5.52 -17.63 -21.84
N SER A 277 6.66 -17.33 -21.23
CA SER A 277 7.40 -18.27 -20.40
C SER A 277 6.56 -18.73 -19.18
N GLN A 278 6.86 -19.91 -18.66
CA GLN A 278 6.24 -20.43 -17.46
C GLN A 278 6.74 -19.63 -16.25
N TRP A 279 5.83 -19.26 -15.36
CA TRP A 279 6.13 -18.46 -14.18
C TRP A 279 5.85 -19.23 -12.88
N GLY A 280 6.66 -19.00 -11.82
CA GLY A 280 6.43 -19.43 -10.44
C GLY A 280 6.21 -20.96 -10.24
N GLY A 281 6.54 -21.81 -11.23
CA GLY A 281 6.32 -23.24 -11.17
C GLY A 281 4.87 -23.69 -11.45
N TYR A 282 4.02 -22.79 -11.98
CA TYR A 282 2.67 -23.14 -12.42
C TYR A 282 2.69 -24.05 -13.66
N ASP A 283 1.66 -24.89 -13.82
CA ASP A 283 1.46 -25.69 -15.04
C ASP A 283 1.30 -24.81 -16.27
N SER A 284 1.66 -25.36 -17.43
CA SER A 284 1.60 -24.67 -18.72
C SER A 284 0.21 -24.08 -19.07
N LYS A 285 -0.88 -24.68 -18.58
CA LYS A 285 -2.24 -24.20 -18.81
C LYS A 285 -2.53 -22.82 -18.21
N TYR A 286 -1.70 -22.36 -17.28
CA TYR A 286 -1.80 -21.07 -16.60
C TYR A 286 -0.86 -20.00 -17.17
N ARG A 287 -0.15 -20.32 -18.27
CA ARG A 287 0.74 -19.36 -18.94
C ARG A 287 -0.06 -18.21 -19.55
N SER A 288 0.50 -17.03 -19.41
CA SER A 288 -0.04 -15.82 -20.03
C SER A 288 0.26 -15.77 -21.54
N HIS A 289 -0.43 -14.88 -22.24
CA HIS A 289 -0.25 -14.64 -23.66
C HIS A 289 -0.02 -13.16 -23.91
N PHE A 290 0.82 -12.87 -24.91
CA PHE A 290 1.24 -11.52 -25.26
C PHE A 290 1.05 -11.28 -26.75
N ILE A 291 0.37 -10.16 -27.10
CA ILE A 291 0.30 -9.68 -28.46
C ILE A 291 1.40 -8.67 -28.75
N GLU A 292 2.09 -8.81 -29.88
CA GLU A 292 3.14 -7.87 -30.25
C GLU A 292 2.59 -6.44 -30.45
N PRO A 293 3.24 -5.40 -29.89
CA PRO A 293 2.81 -4.02 -30.09
C PRO A 293 2.84 -3.53 -31.55
N MET A 294 3.52 -4.24 -32.43
CA MET A 294 3.53 -3.99 -33.87
C MET A 294 2.29 -4.54 -34.59
N ASP A 295 1.48 -5.36 -33.94
CA ASP A 295 0.22 -5.84 -34.49
C ASP A 295 -0.86 -4.74 -34.44
N SER A 296 -1.65 -4.61 -35.49
CA SER A 296 -2.72 -3.61 -35.57
C SER A 296 -3.78 -3.79 -34.48
N LEU A 297 -4.05 -5.04 -34.06
CA LEU A 297 -4.99 -5.36 -32.99
C LEU A 297 -4.53 -4.80 -31.63
N PHE A 298 -3.23 -4.66 -31.39
CA PHE A 298 -2.69 -4.03 -30.19
C PHE A 298 -3.23 -2.60 -30.02
N ASN A 299 -3.13 -1.78 -31.07
CA ASN A 299 -3.62 -0.39 -31.04
C ASN A 299 -5.14 -0.32 -30.85
N ILE A 300 -5.89 -1.27 -31.44
CA ILE A 300 -7.34 -1.35 -31.28
C ILE A 300 -7.69 -1.64 -29.81
N ILE A 301 -7.01 -2.62 -29.20
CA ILE A 301 -7.23 -2.98 -27.79
C ILE A 301 -6.86 -1.79 -26.87
N GLN A 302 -5.68 -1.18 -27.08
CA GLN A 302 -5.25 -0.03 -26.27
C GLN A 302 -6.26 1.12 -26.32
N LYS A 303 -6.73 1.46 -27.54
CA LYS A 303 -7.73 2.51 -27.72
C LYS A 303 -9.03 2.17 -26.99
N MET A 304 -9.56 0.96 -27.17
CA MET A 304 -10.78 0.52 -26.49
C MET A 304 -10.62 0.57 -24.98
N TYR A 305 -9.47 0.12 -24.47
CA TYR A 305 -9.22 0.10 -23.04
C TYR A 305 -9.19 1.51 -22.43
N LEU A 306 -8.42 2.43 -23.02
CA LEU A 306 -8.32 3.80 -22.52
C LEU A 306 -9.65 4.57 -22.66
N GLU A 307 -10.40 4.35 -23.72
CA GLU A 307 -11.74 4.96 -23.90
C GLU A 307 -12.72 4.46 -22.82
N GLU A 308 -12.76 3.15 -22.54
CA GLU A 308 -13.62 2.57 -21.50
C GLU A 308 -13.17 3.02 -20.11
N GLN A 309 -11.86 2.98 -19.82
CA GLN A 309 -11.32 3.43 -18.55
C GLN A 309 -11.62 4.92 -18.28
N THR A 310 -11.42 5.76 -19.29
CA THR A 310 -11.73 7.20 -19.18
C THR A 310 -13.22 7.46 -18.96
N ALA A 311 -14.08 6.69 -19.62
CA ALA A 311 -15.53 6.82 -19.44
C ALA A 311 -15.99 6.40 -18.04
N ILE A 312 -15.33 5.42 -17.39
CA ILE A 312 -15.71 4.90 -16.08
C ILE A 312 -15.04 5.67 -14.94
N TYR A 313 -13.73 5.96 -15.07
CA TYR A 313 -12.84 6.43 -14.00
C TYR A 313 -12.23 7.82 -14.24
N GLY A 314 -12.35 8.37 -15.45
CA GLY A 314 -11.61 9.55 -15.87
C GLY A 314 -10.16 9.23 -16.20
N THR A 315 -9.33 10.27 -16.31
CA THR A 315 -7.88 10.13 -16.51
C THR A 315 -7.13 11.21 -15.73
N ASP A 316 -5.90 10.87 -15.33
CA ASP A 316 -4.91 11.77 -14.74
C ASP A 316 -3.63 11.77 -15.60
N HIS A 317 -3.70 11.25 -16.82
CA HIS A 317 -2.67 11.23 -17.85
C HIS A 317 -1.38 10.46 -17.47
N ILE A 318 -1.37 9.68 -16.39
CA ILE A 318 -0.25 8.82 -16.01
C ILE A 318 -0.72 7.38 -15.99
N TYR A 319 -0.06 6.53 -16.77
CA TYR A 319 -0.45 5.14 -16.97
C TYR A 319 0.69 4.17 -16.62
N GLY A 320 0.41 3.26 -15.67
CA GLY A 320 1.31 2.16 -15.33
C GLY A 320 1.24 1.07 -16.40
N ILE A 321 2.38 0.77 -17.03
CA ILE A 321 2.49 -0.26 -18.07
C ILE A 321 3.81 -1.00 -17.86
N ASP A 322 3.74 -2.32 -17.63
CA ASP A 322 4.89 -3.13 -17.29
C ASP A 322 4.98 -4.36 -18.21
N PRO A 323 5.48 -4.22 -19.46
CA PRO A 323 5.71 -5.36 -20.33
C PRO A 323 6.91 -6.18 -19.82
N PHE A 324 6.80 -7.51 -19.88
CA PHE A 324 7.89 -8.44 -19.53
C PHE A 324 8.38 -8.35 -18.09
N ASN A 325 7.51 -8.08 -17.13
CA ASN A 325 7.91 -7.86 -15.73
C ASN A 325 8.75 -9.04 -15.15
N GLU A 326 8.20 -10.26 -15.16
CA GLU A 326 8.89 -11.49 -14.76
C GLU A 326 8.72 -12.63 -15.78
N VAL A 327 8.38 -12.30 -17.01
CA VAL A 327 8.25 -13.20 -18.14
C VAL A 327 9.17 -12.79 -19.26
N ASP A 328 9.60 -13.76 -20.06
CA ASP A 328 10.55 -13.50 -21.15
C ASP A 328 9.94 -12.68 -22.27
N SER A 329 10.70 -11.72 -22.79
CA SER A 329 10.39 -11.11 -24.06
C SER A 329 10.44 -12.16 -25.17
N PRO A 330 9.53 -12.14 -26.15
CA PRO A 330 9.59 -13.03 -27.32
C PRO A 330 10.89 -12.92 -28.11
N ASN A 331 11.56 -11.78 -28.03
CA ASN A 331 12.83 -11.53 -28.70
C ASN A 331 13.69 -10.53 -27.91
N TRP A 332 14.94 -10.87 -27.70
CA TRP A 332 15.91 -10.07 -26.93
C TRP A 332 16.82 -9.19 -27.79
N ASN A 333 16.50 -9.03 -29.09
CA ASN A 333 17.22 -8.08 -29.95
C ASN A 333 16.91 -6.64 -29.56
N GLU A 334 17.92 -5.79 -29.53
CA GLU A 334 17.80 -4.37 -29.12
C GLU A 334 16.79 -3.59 -29.99
N ASP A 335 16.85 -3.79 -31.32
CA ASP A 335 15.86 -3.17 -32.23
C ASP A 335 14.44 -3.60 -31.99
N PHE A 336 14.22 -4.85 -31.58
CA PHE A 336 12.90 -5.34 -31.20
C PHE A 336 12.40 -4.68 -29.92
N LEU A 337 13.24 -4.60 -28.89
CA LEU A 337 12.90 -3.97 -27.62
C LEU A 337 12.59 -2.48 -27.81
N ALA A 338 13.38 -1.76 -28.61
CA ALA A 338 13.11 -0.37 -28.98
C ALA A 338 11.75 -0.21 -29.69
N LYS A 339 11.45 -1.09 -30.64
CA LYS A 339 10.14 -1.07 -31.33
C LYS A 339 8.98 -1.35 -30.38
N VAL A 340 9.15 -2.28 -29.45
CA VAL A 340 8.13 -2.60 -28.44
C VAL A 340 7.82 -1.36 -27.60
N SER A 341 8.82 -0.74 -27.00
CA SER A 341 8.58 0.42 -26.13
C SER A 341 8.05 1.63 -26.90
N ASN A 342 8.58 1.91 -28.10
CA ASN A 342 8.06 2.98 -28.95
C ASN A 342 6.58 2.75 -29.32
N LYS A 343 6.20 1.53 -29.71
CA LYS A 343 4.83 1.22 -30.12
C LYS A 343 3.84 1.24 -28.93
N ILE A 344 4.26 0.80 -27.77
CA ILE A 344 3.45 0.96 -26.55
C ILE A 344 3.21 2.45 -26.28
N TYR A 345 4.25 3.28 -26.30
CA TYR A 345 4.09 4.72 -26.10
C TYR A 345 3.23 5.37 -27.18
N GLU A 346 3.47 5.10 -28.47
CA GLU A 346 2.65 5.64 -29.56
C GLU A 346 1.18 5.28 -29.39
N SER A 347 0.87 4.06 -28.92
CA SER A 347 -0.50 3.59 -28.75
C SER A 347 -1.29 4.35 -27.66
N ILE A 348 -0.63 4.73 -26.55
CA ILE A 348 -1.27 5.57 -25.53
C ILE A 348 -1.37 7.02 -25.97
N TYR A 349 -0.32 7.56 -26.60
CA TYR A 349 -0.28 8.93 -27.11
C TYR A 349 -1.33 9.23 -28.16
N GLN A 350 -1.68 8.24 -29.00
CA GLN A 350 -2.75 8.38 -30.01
C GLN A 350 -4.14 8.57 -29.40
N VAL A 351 -4.36 8.11 -28.17
CA VAL A 351 -5.63 8.25 -27.45
C VAL A 351 -5.60 9.44 -26.50
N ASP A 352 -4.46 9.65 -25.83
CA ASP A 352 -4.24 10.72 -24.86
C ASP A 352 -2.91 11.41 -25.13
N ALA A 353 -2.96 12.60 -25.73
CA ALA A 353 -1.76 13.36 -26.11
C ALA A 353 -0.96 13.87 -24.88
N GLU A 354 -1.56 13.92 -23.70
CA GLU A 354 -0.90 14.28 -22.46
C GLU A 354 -0.27 13.08 -21.74
N ALA A 355 -0.54 11.86 -22.21
CA ALA A 355 -0.11 10.62 -21.59
C ALA A 355 1.38 10.59 -21.22
N LYS A 356 1.65 10.11 -20.03
CA LYS A 356 2.95 9.68 -19.54
C LYS A 356 2.88 8.21 -19.16
N TRP A 357 3.88 7.46 -19.56
CA TRP A 357 4.06 6.07 -19.19
C TRP A 357 4.88 5.96 -17.91
N LEU A 358 4.35 5.29 -16.89
CA LEU A 358 5.09 4.93 -15.68
C LEU A 358 5.47 3.45 -15.77
N GLN A 359 6.77 3.15 -15.65
CA GLN A 359 7.35 1.81 -15.80
C GLN A 359 8.10 1.39 -14.54
N MET A 360 7.82 0.20 -14.01
CA MET A 360 8.66 -0.43 -12.99
C MET A 360 10.00 -0.87 -13.58
N THR A 361 11.09 -0.66 -12.84
CA THR A 361 12.41 -1.17 -13.24
C THR A 361 12.73 -2.52 -12.58
N TRP A 362 11.75 -3.16 -11.96
CA TRP A 362 11.90 -4.49 -11.37
C TRP A 362 12.47 -5.51 -12.36
N MET A 363 12.02 -5.49 -13.60
CA MET A 363 12.52 -6.37 -14.65
C MET A 363 14.05 -6.23 -14.89
N PHE A 364 14.61 -5.03 -14.75
CA PHE A 364 16.06 -4.78 -14.91
C PHE A 364 16.85 -5.32 -13.71
N TYR A 365 16.24 -5.38 -12.53
CA TYR A 365 16.80 -5.99 -11.34
C TYR A 365 16.65 -7.52 -11.36
N HIS A 366 15.47 -8.03 -11.71
CA HIS A 366 15.11 -9.45 -11.62
C HIS A 366 15.93 -10.31 -12.58
N ASP A 367 16.10 -9.87 -13.82
CA ASP A 367 16.86 -10.63 -14.84
C ASP A 367 17.99 -9.80 -15.51
N GLN A 368 19.00 -9.46 -14.70
CA GLN A 368 20.16 -8.70 -15.16
C GLN A 368 20.97 -9.41 -16.28
N LYS A 369 20.79 -10.73 -16.45
CA LYS A 369 21.46 -11.47 -17.52
C LYS A 369 20.84 -11.18 -18.88
N LYS A 370 19.53 -10.99 -18.92
CA LYS A 370 18.80 -10.66 -20.14
C LYS A 370 18.72 -9.16 -20.36
N TRP A 371 18.45 -8.38 -19.31
CA TRP A 371 18.43 -6.93 -19.37
C TRP A 371 19.84 -6.33 -19.21
N THR A 372 20.65 -6.47 -20.26
CA THR A 372 21.97 -5.84 -20.35
C THR A 372 21.83 -4.33 -20.57
N GLN A 373 22.87 -3.56 -20.22
CA GLN A 373 22.83 -2.09 -20.41
C GLN A 373 22.46 -1.65 -21.84
N PRO A 374 22.98 -2.24 -22.95
CA PRO A 374 22.53 -1.88 -24.27
C PRO A 374 21.04 -2.13 -24.51
N ARG A 375 20.49 -3.21 -24.00
CA ARG A 375 19.06 -3.53 -24.14
C ARG A 375 18.18 -2.58 -23.32
N ILE A 376 18.59 -2.27 -22.08
CA ILE A 376 17.91 -1.26 -21.26
C ILE A 376 17.92 0.08 -21.97
N ARG A 377 19.08 0.52 -22.46
CA ARG A 377 19.23 1.78 -23.18
C ARG A 377 18.34 1.84 -24.42
N SER A 378 18.38 0.81 -25.25
CA SER A 378 17.57 0.71 -26.46
C SER A 378 16.05 0.77 -26.17
N PHE A 379 15.61 0.09 -25.10
CA PHE A 379 14.22 0.11 -24.66
C PHE A 379 13.80 1.50 -24.16
N LEU A 380 14.64 2.18 -23.38
CA LEU A 380 14.29 3.47 -22.77
C LEU A 380 14.39 4.63 -23.78
N GLU A 381 15.45 4.70 -24.58
CA GLU A 381 15.67 5.80 -25.53
C GLU A 381 14.65 5.86 -26.68
N ALA A 382 13.90 4.78 -26.91
CA ALA A 382 12.85 4.74 -27.94
C ALA A 382 11.57 5.50 -27.58
N VAL A 383 11.44 6.01 -26.36
CA VAL A 383 10.35 6.84 -25.88
C VAL A 383 10.86 8.26 -25.58
N PRO A 384 10.11 9.34 -25.85
CA PRO A 384 10.53 10.71 -25.49
C PRO A 384 10.84 10.87 -24.00
N ASP A 385 11.81 11.73 -23.64
CA ASP A 385 12.34 11.81 -22.28
C ASP A 385 11.27 12.24 -21.23
N ASP A 386 10.42 13.18 -21.60
CA ASP A 386 9.36 13.69 -20.69
C ASP A 386 8.12 12.78 -20.63
N LYS A 387 8.11 11.68 -21.37
CA LYS A 387 6.93 10.78 -21.52
C LYS A 387 7.08 9.41 -20.86
N LEU A 388 8.26 9.09 -20.32
CA LEU A 388 8.52 7.84 -19.61
C LEU A 388 9.08 8.14 -18.23
N ILE A 389 8.34 7.78 -17.19
CA ILE A 389 8.74 7.90 -15.79
C ILE A 389 9.12 6.51 -15.30
N LEU A 390 10.26 6.38 -14.64
CA LEU A 390 10.74 5.11 -14.12
C LEU A 390 10.60 5.04 -12.61
N LEU A 391 10.15 3.89 -12.09
CA LEU A 391 10.24 3.57 -10.67
C LEU A 391 11.51 2.76 -10.44
N ASP A 392 12.54 3.34 -9.82
CA ASP A 392 13.71 2.56 -9.36
C ASP A 392 13.29 1.76 -8.14
N TYR A 393 12.90 0.53 -8.37
CA TYR A 393 11.89 -0.19 -7.62
C TYR A 393 12.36 -0.75 -6.27
N TYR A 394 13.68 -0.98 -6.10
CA TYR A 394 14.25 -1.67 -4.94
C TYR A 394 15.53 -0.97 -4.43
N CYS A 395 15.46 0.33 -4.22
CA CYS A 395 16.62 1.14 -3.89
C CYS A 395 17.20 0.91 -2.49
N ASP A 396 16.44 0.38 -1.56
CA ASP A 396 16.97 -0.05 -0.27
C ASP A 396 17.98 -1.21 -0.40
N SER A 397 17.91 -2.00 -1.49
CA SER A 397 18.92 -3.00 -1.85
C SER A 397 19.81 -2.52 -3.00
N THR A 398 19.24 -2.31 -4.18
CA THR A 398 19.98 -2.07 -5.44
C THR A 398 19.44 -0.84 -6.15
N GLU A 399 20.25 0.21 -6.25
CA GLU A 399 19.94 1.44 -6.97
C GLU A 399 20.35 1.29 -8.45
N ILE A 400 19.39 0.97 -9.34
CA ILE A 400 19.64 0.76 -10.78
C ILE A 400 20.07 2.06 -11.46
N TRP A 401 19.55 3.22 -11.02
CA TRP A 401 19.92 4.53 -11.56
C TRP A 401 21.43 4.77 -11.60
N ARG A 402 22.19 4.21 -10.66
CA ARG A 402 23.65 4.35 -10.59
C ARG A 402 24.37 3.55 -11.66
N ASN A 403 23.77 2.45 -12.10
CA ASN A 403 24.37 1.54 -13.08
C ASN A 403 23.91 1.82 -14.53
N THR A 404 22.97 2.76 -14.73
CA THR A 404 22.35 3.08 -16.01
C THR A 404 22.54 4.56 -16.39
N GLU A 405 23.66 5.17 -15.98
CA GLU A 405 23.90 6.60 -16.26
C GLU A 405 22.67 7.47 -15.91
N LYS A 406 22.04 7.23 -14.74
CA LYS A 406 20.80 7.91 -14.33
C LYS A 406 19.64 7.68 -15.31
N TYR A 407 19.48 6.42 -15.74
CA TYR A 407 18.46 6.02 -16.73
C TYR A 407 18.54 6.79 -18.05
N TYR A 408 19.77 7.17 -18.44
CA TYR A 408 20.03 7.89 -19.69
C TYR A 408 19.20 9.17 -19.87
N GLY A 409 18.92 9.87 -18.73
CA GLY A 409 18.15 11.11 -18.70
C GLY A 409 16.63 10.97 -18.50
N LYS A 410 16.08 9.75 -18.42
CA LYS A 410 14.66 9.55 -18.13
C LYS A 410 14.34 9.99 -16.70
N PRO A 411 13.18 10.65 -16.45
CA PRO A 411 12.67 10.91 -15.09
C PRO A 411 12.54 9.63 -14.30
N TYR A 412 13.01 9.64 -13.05
CA TYR A 412 12.89 8.46 -12.18
C TYR A 412 12.57 8.81 -10.74
N ILE A 413 11.85 7.90 -10.08
CA ILE A 413 11.47 7.95 -8.68
C ILE A 413 12.27 6.89 -7.93
N TRP A 414 13.01 7.29 -6.91
CA TRP A 414 13.71 6.40 -5.99
C TRP A 414 12.70 5.73 -5.05
N CYS A 415 12.60 4.41 -5.05
CA CYS A 415 11.60 3.69 -4.27
C CYS A 415 12.22 2.78 -3.21
N TYR A 416 11.67 2.88 -1.99
CA TYR A 416 11.92 1.96 -0.90
C TYR A 416 10.96 0.77 -0.99
N LEU A 417 11.47 -0.47 -1.09
CA LEU A 417 10.62 -1.65 -1.14
C LEU A 417 10.37 -2.21 0.27
N GLY A 418 11.41 -2.50 1.02
CA GLY A 418 11.37 -2.84 2.43
C GLY A 418 10.94 -4.26 2.77
N ASN A 419 9.92 -4.83 2.11
CA ASN A 419 9.48 -6.19 2.36
C ASN A 419 8.94 -6.90 1.12
N PHE A 420 9.09 -8.23 1.09
CA PHE A 420 8.58 -9.13 0.07
C PHE A 420 7.45 -9.99 0.62
N GLY A 421 6.47 -10.34 -0.23
CA GLY A 421 5.37 -11.24 0.12
C GLY A 421 4.50 -10.79 1.29
N GLY A 422 4.64 -9.54 1.72
CA GLY A 422 4.01 -9.07 2.95
C GLY A 422 4.61 -9.72 4.21
N ASN A 423 5.84 -10.19 4.17
CA ASN A 423 6.53 -10.82 5.28
C ASN A 423 6.67 -9.90 6.49
N SER A 424 6.74 -10.53 7.67
CA SER A 424 6.62 -9.85 8.95
C SER A 424 7.92 -9.74 9.74
N MET A 425 9.08 -9.90 9.11
CA MET A 425 10.35 -9.82 9.82
C MET A 425 10.75 -8.38 10.14
N MET A 426 11.27 -8.17 11.36
CA MET A 426 11.80 -6.87 11.77
C MET A 426 13.15 -6.62 11.11
N VAL A 427 13.15 -5.93 9.99
CA VAL A 427 14.33 -5.54 9.21
C VAL A 427 14.16 -4.11 8.70
N GLY A 428 15.27 -3.48 8.34
CA GLY A 428 15.31 -2.12 7.86
C GLY A 428 16.59 -1.42 8.35
N ASN A 429 16.97 -0.33 7.72
CA ASN A 429 18.14 0.45 8.09
C ASN A 429 17.92 1.93 7.80
N LEU A 430 17.51 2.69 8.83
CA LEU A 430 17.26 4.13 8.67
C LEU A 430 18.51 4.89 8.23
N ASP A 431 19.67 4.56 8.78
CA ASP A 431 20.92 5.27 8.48
C ASP A 431 21.37 5.07 7.03
N ASP A 432 21.19 3.85 6.50
CA ASP A 432 21.47 3.55 5.10
C ASP A 432 20.49 4.25 4.15
N VAL A 433 19.19 4.19 4.47
CA VAL A 433 18.14 4.86 3.68
C VAL A 433 18.34 6.37 3.68
N ASP A 434 18.62 6.99 4.83
CA ASP A 434 18.96 8.41 4.95
C ASP A 434 20.15 8.78 4.07
N SER A 435 21.22 7.98 4.13
CA SER A 435 22.42 8.17 3.33
C SER A 435 22.15 8.07 1.82
N LYS A 436 21.35 7.09 1.40
CA LYS A 436 20.97 6.88 0.00
C LYS A 436 20.10 8.03 -0.53
N ILE A 437 19.12 8.48 0.24
CA ILE A 437 18.25 9.60 -0.17
C ILE A 437 19.04 10.92 -0.22
N LYS A 438 19.94 11.18 0.73
CA LYS A 438 20.84 12.34 0.66
C LYS A 438 21.71 12.31 -0.58
N ARG A 439 22.27 11.14 -0.92
CA ARG A 439 23.05 10.95 -2.14
C ARG A 439 22.19 11.12 -3.39
N LEU A 440 20.96 10.64 -3.42
CA LEU A 440 20.04 10.84 -4.53
C LEU A 440 19.87 12.33 -4.84
N PHE A 441 19.57 13.16 -3.86
CA PHE A 441 19.38 14.60 -4.07
C PHE A 441 20.67 15.34 -4.39
N ALA A 442 21.85 14.80 -4.01
CA ALA A 442 23.15 15.40 -4.33
C ALA A 442 23.69 14.98 -5.70
N GLU A 443 23.47 13.72 -6.11
CA GLU A 443 24.15 13.11 -7.26
C GLU A 443 23.20 12.60 -8.34
N GLY A 444 21.89 12.46 -8.04
CA GLY A 444 20.90 11.82 -8.92
C GLY A 444 20.67 12.54 -10.26
N GLY A 445 20.95 13.85 -10.32
CA GLY A 445 20.80 14.66 -11.53
C GLY A 445 19.45 15.39 -11.58
N GLU A 446 19.27 16.16 -12.65
CA GLU A 446 18.06 16.97 -12.85
C GLU A 446 16.82 16.12 -13.19
N ASN A 447 17.02 14.87 -13.55
CA ASN A 447 15.96 13.90 -13.86
C ASN A 447 15.47 13.09 -12.64
N VAL A 448 15.92 13.41 -11.43
CA VAL A 448 15.26 12.91 -10.19
C VAL A 448 13.86 13.46 -10.14
N TYR A 449 12.86 12.58 -10.30
CA TYR A 449 11.46 12.96 -10.37
C TYR A 449 10.77 12.90 -9.01
N GLY A 450 11.30 12.12 -8.06
CA GLY A 450 10.74 12.03 -6.74
C GLY A 450 11.25 10.89 -5.86
N LEU A 451 10.54 10.72 -4.74
CA LEU A 451 10.68 9.59 -3.81
C LEU A 451 9.44 8.70 -3.85
N GLY A 452 9.58 7.44 -3.45
CA GLY A 452 8.45 6.53 -3.38
C GLY A 452 8.68 5.34 -2.47
N ALA A 453 7.63 4.54 -2.32
CA ALA A 453 7.69 3.25 -1.66
C ALA A 453 6.83 2.23 -2.40
N THR A 454 7.40 1.04 -2.57
CA THR A 454 6.86 -0.06 -3.39
C THR A 454 6.73 -1.35 -2.58
N LEU A 455 6.26 -1.24 -1.34
CA LEU A 455 6.08 -2.36 -0.42
C LEU A 455 5.10 -3.40 -0.97
N GLU A 456 5.38 -4.68 -0.74
CA GLU A 456 4.47 -5.75 -1.14
C GLU A 456 3.32 -5.99 -0.13
N GLY A 457 3.49 -5.55 1.12
CA GLY A 457 2.44 -5.68 2.15
C GLY A 457 2.65 -4.77 3.35
N PHE A 458 1.61 -4.61 4.19
CA PHE A 458 1.57 -3.63 5.28
C PHE A 458 1.90 -4.18 6.66
N ASP A 459 2.26 -5.44 6.79
CA ASP A 459 2.31 -6.11 8.09
C ASP A 459 3.49 -5.75 8.99
N VAL A 460 4.45 -4.97 8.53
CA VAL A 460 5.70 -4.78 9.27
C VAL A 460 6.40 -3.47 8.94
N ASN A 461 7.15 -2.97 9.93
CA ASN A 461 8.06 -1.82 9.81
C ASN A 461 7.40 -0.54 9.26
N PRO A 462 6.18 -0.15 9.69
CA PRO A 462 5.47 1.01 9.14
C PRO A 462 6.28 2.31 9.25
N PHE A 463 7.12 2.45 10.27
CA PHE A 463 7.96 3.61 10.50
C PHE A 463 8.98 3.86 9.37
N MET A 464 9.45 2.79 8.69
CA MET A 464 10.39 2.95 7.57
C MET A 464 9.77 3.71 6.40
N TYR A 465 8.49 3.48 6.12
CA TYR A 465 7.77 4.15 5.03
C TYR A 465 7.47 5.60 5.38
N GLU A 466 7.05 5.88 6.61
CA GLU A 466 6.90 7.27 7.07
C GLU A 466 8.23 8.01 7.06
N PHE A 467 9.33 7.35 7.46
CA PHE A 467 10.67 7.94 7.40
C PHE A 467 11.05 8.33 5.96
N VAL A 468 10.82 7.46 4.98
CA VAL A 468 11.11 7.75 3.57
C VAL A 468 10.35 8.99 3.09
N PHE A 469 9.05 9.09 3.38
CA PHE A 469 8.27 10.25 2.95
C PHE A 469 8.58 11.53 3.70
N ASP A 470 8.98 11.45 4.97
CA ASP A 470 9.47 12.62 5.72
C ASP A 470 10.77 13.17 5.10
N GLN A 471 11.62 12.33 4.45
CA GLN A 471 12.82 12.80 3.74
C GLN A 471 12.52 13.64 2.50
N ALA A 472 11.30 13.58 1.97
CA ALA A 472 10.87 14.44 0.85
C ALA A 472 10.69 15.91 1.26
N TRP A 473 10.70 16.22 2.55
CA TRP A 473 10.48 17.57 3.07
C TRP A 473 11.75 18.17 3.65
N ASP A 474 11.89 19.50 3.54
CA ASP A 474 13.05 20.23 4.06
C ASP A 474 12.88 20.50 5.57
N TYR A 475 12.95 19.43 6.33
CA TYR A 475 12.91 19.43 7.79
C TYR A 475 14.04 18.55 8.31
N PRO A 476 15.23 19.15 8.55
CA PRO A 476 16.45 18.39 8.84
C PRO A 476 16.42 17.79 10.25
N LEU A 477 16.21 16.48 10.33
CA LEU A 477 16.39 15.68 11.53
C LEU A 477 17.50 14.65 11.30
N THR A 478 18.26 14.34 12.34
CA THR A 478 19.06 13.11 12.34
C THR A 478 18.16 11.89 12.50
N THR A 479 18.63 10.71 12.11
CA THR A 479 17.89 9.44 12.32
C THR A 479 17.57 9.22 13.79
N ASP A 480 18.49 9.54 14.73
CA ASP A 480 18.23 9.48 16.17
C ASP A 480 17.10 10.42 16.61
N GLN A 481 17.08 11.65 16.11
CA GLN A 481 16.01 12.62 16.42
C GLN A 481 14.67 12.17 15.85
N TRP A 482 14.68 11.63 14.64
CA TRP A 482 13.48 11.15 14.00
C TRP A 482 12.88 9.96 14.76
N ILE A 483 13.70 8.95 15.11
CA ILE A 483 13.23 7.78 15.86
C ILE A 483 12.74 8.14 17.26
N LEU A 484 13.34 9.14 17.90
CA LEU A 484 12.87 9.65 19.17
C LEU A 484 11.47 10.27 19.05
N ASN A 485 11.21 11.05 17.99
CA ASN A 485 9.88 11.61 17.75
C ASN A 485 8.86 10.51 17.39
N TRP A 486 9.27 9.53 16.58
CA TRP A 486 8.46 8.33 16.33
C TRP A 486 8.06 7.65 17.64
N ALA A 487 9.03 7.36 18.50
CA ALA A 487 8.79 6.71 19.79
C ALA A 487 7.82 7.51 20.69
N LYS A 488 7.89 8.84 20.68
CA LYS A 488 6.93 9.69 21.40
C LYS A 488 5.50 9.49 20.89
N CYS A 489 5.30 9.39 19.60
CA CYS A 489 3.98 9.10 19.00
C CYS A 489 3.47 7.68 19.33
N ARG A 490 4.35 6.79 19.74
CA ARG A 490 4.08 5.39 20.14
C ARG A 490 3.96 5.21 21.65
N GLY A 491 3.63 6.27 22.39
CA GLY A 491 3.47 6.25 23.84
C GLY A 491 4.72 6.68 24.61
N GLY A 492 5.85 6.97 23.95
CA GLY A 492 7.06 7.43 24.60
C GLY A 492 6.96 8.82 25.23
N ASN A 493 5.93 9.59 24.90
CA ASN A 493 5.57 10.82 25.61
C ASN A 493 4.93 10.56 27.00
N GLN A 494 4.44 9.33 27.23
CA GLN A 494 3.82 8.89 28.48
C GLN A 494 4.80 8.09 29.35
N ASP A 495 5.73 7.33 28.74
CA ASP A 495 6.65 6.45 29.47
C ASP A 495 8.02 6.35 28.78
N GLU A 496 9.09 6.60 29.55
CA GLU A 496 10.48 6.59 29.06
C GLU A 496 11.00 5.20 28.64
N HIS A 497 10.40 4.12 29.13
CA HIS A 497 10.77 2.75 28.71
C HIS A 497 10.56 2.54 27.22
N ILE A 498 9.55 3.20 26.63
CA ILE A 498 9.28 3.14 25.20
C ILE A 498 10.36 3.88 24.39
N LEU A 499 10.81 5.05 24.88
CA LEU A 499 11.92 5.79 24.25
C LEU A 499 13.21 4.95 24.23
N LYS A 500 13.55 4.33 25.37
CA LYS A 500 14.73 3.44 25.49
C LYS A 500 14.63 2.22 24.58
N ALA A 501 13.45 1.64 24.48
CA ALA A 501 13.21 0.48 23.61
C ALA A 501 13.40 0.85 22.13
N TRP A 502 12.82 1.95 21.65
CA TRP A 502 12.96 2.39 20.27
C TRP A 502 14.40 2.84 19.93
N ASP A 503 15.09 3.51 20.83
CA ASP A 503 16.52 3.82 20.67
C ASP A 503 17.35 2.54 20.49
N SER A 504 17.04 1.50 21.27
CA SER A 504 17.72 0.21 21.19
C SER A 504 17.34 -0.57 19.93
N LEU A 505 16.06 -0.52 19.47
CA LEU A 505 15.64 -1.07 18.18
C LEU A 505 16.43 -0.45 17.03
N HIS A 506 16.52 0.88 16.99
CA HIS A 506 17.32 1.58 15.99
C HIS A 506 18.79 1.15 16.01
N LYS A 507 19.43 1.15 17.17
CA LYS A 507 20.87 0.89 17.29
C LYS A 507 21.29 -0.56 17.12
N LYS A 508 20.40 -1.54 17.39
CA LYS A 508 20.77 -2.95 17.45
C LYS A 508 20.04 -3.82 16.43
N ILE A 509 18.79 -3.52 16.08
CA ILE A 509 17.94 -4.37 15.25
C ILE A 509 17.85 -3.84 13.83
N TYR A 510 17.48 -2.57 13.66
CA TYR A 510 17.28 -1.94 12.35
C TYR A 510 18.62 -1.46 11.74
N LYS A 511 19.52 -2.41 11.48
CA LYS A 511 20.85 -2.17 10.91
C LYS A 511 21.10 -2.85 9.58
N LYS A 512 20.15 -3.64 9.08
CA LYS A 512 20.20 -4.27 7.77
C LYS A 512 18.83 -4.18 7.11
N HIS A 513 18.81 -3.90 5.81
CA HIS A 513 17.60 -3.99 5.00
C HIS A 513 17.24 -5.45 4.71
N ALA A 514 15.99 -5.67 4.34
CA ALA A 514 15.51 -6.98 3.91
C ALA A 514 16.31 -7.43 2.66
N THR A 515 16.74 -8.68 2.72
CA THR A 515 17.15 -9.40 1.51
C THR A 515 16.02 -10.34 1.19
N ALA A 516 15.49 -10.45 0.04
CA ALA A 516 14.38 -11.34 -0.34
C ALA A 516 13.42 -11.76 0.81
N GLY A 517 12.22 -12.16 0.55
CA GLY A 517 11.17 -12.40 1.53
C GLY A 517 11.62 -12.99 2.87
N GLN A 518 11.33 -12.31 3.98
CA GLN A 518 11.86 -12.69 5.28
C GLN A 518 10.75 -13.07 6.25
N ALA A 519 10.68 -14.37 6.55
CA ALA A 519 9.80 -14.93 7.55
C ALA A 519 10.58 -15.83 8.52
N VAL A 520 10.09 -15.96 9.73
CA VAL A 520 10.66 -16.89 10.72
C VAL A 520 10.24 -18.33 10.40
N LEU A 521 11.05 -19.30 10.81
CA LEU A 521 10.77 -20.73 10.58
C LEU A 521 9.42 -21.20 11.13
N MET A 522 8.95 -20.58 12.20
CA MET A 522 7.63 -20.87 12.79
C MET A 522 6.48 -20.67 11.80
N ASN A 523 6.68 -19.84 10.77
CA ASN A 523 5.69 -19.55 9.73
C ASN A 523 5.85 -20.43 8.48
N ALA A 524 6.79 -21.40 8.48
CA ALA A 524 7.05 -22.28 7.36
C ALA A 524 6.68 -23.73 7.68
N ARG A 525 6.58 -24.56 6.65
CA ARG A 525 6.38 -26.00 6.82
C ARG A 525 7.47 -26.61 7.68
N PRO A 526 7.13 -27.52 8.60
CA PRO A 526 8.11 -28.14 9.47
C PRO A 526 9.16 -28.93 8.69
N MET A 527 10.43 -28.62 8.93
CA MET A 527 11.58 -29.35 8.41
C MET A 527 12.63 -29.52 9.51
N LEU A 528 13.32 -30.67 9.53
CA LEU A 528 14.39 -30.92 10.47
C LEU A 528 15.56 -29.96 10.26
N VAL A 529 15.90 -29.69 9.01
CA VAL A 529 17.02 -28.80 8.64
C VAL A 529 16.61 -27.89 7.49
N GLY A 530 17.04 -26.65 7.55
CA GLY A 530 16.74 -25.70 6.50
C GLY A 530 15.26 -25.29 6.45
N THR A 531 14.78 -25.01 5.26
CA THR A 531 13.40 -24.61 4.95
C THR A 531 13.03 -25.08 3.54
N ASP A 532 11.76 -25.38 3.31
CA ASP A 532 11.22 -25.69 1.96
C ASP A 532 10.86 -24.42 1.17
N SER A 533 10.88 -23.28 1.81
CA SER A 533 10.58 -21.97 1.20
C SER A 533 11.85 -21.13 1.07
N TRP A 534 12.11 -20.62 -0.11
CA TRP A 534 13.27 -19.77 -0.39
C TRP A 534 13.22 -18.40 0.33
N ASN A 535 12.05 -17.99 0.78
CA ASN A 535 11.84 -16.72 1.47
C ASN A 535 11.82 -16.83 3.01
N THR A 536 11.97 -18.03 3.56
CA THR A 536 12.07 -18.24 4.99
C THR A 536 13.53 -18.45 5.39
N TYR A 537 14.06 -17.54 6.21
CA TYR A 537 15.45 -17.58 6.66
C TYR A 537 15.52 -18.01 8.12
N PRO A 538 16.26 -19.07 8.45
CA PRO A 538 16.52 -19.46 9.83
C PRO A 538 17.48 -18.49 10.53
N ASP A 539 18.32 -17.78 9.79
CA ASP A 539 19.35 -16.90 10.32
C ASP A 539 18.84 -15.47 10.44
N ILE A 540 18.91 -14.91 11.63
CA ILE A 540 18.62 -13.49 11.92
C ILE A 540 19.91 -12.66 11.86
N THR A 541 19.78 -11.39 11.52
CA THR A 541 20.93 -10.48 11.33
C THR A 541 21.38 -9.78 12.62
N TYR A 542 20.73 -10.06 13.73
CA TYR A 542 20.97 -9.50 15.05
C TYR A 542 20.89 -10.58 16.14
N ASN A 543 21.28 -10.27 17.36
CA ASN A 543 21.15 -11.21 18.47
C ASN A 543 19.72 -11.19 19.03
N ASN A 544 19.04 -12.33 19.05
CA ASN A 544 17.67 -12.41 19.60
C ASN A 544 17.62 -12.04 21.11
N ARG A 545 18.72 -12.17 21.85
CA ARG A 545 18.79 -11.71 23.23
C ARG A 545 18.63 -10.19 23.35
N ASP A 546 19.22 -9.42 22.41
CA ASP A 546 19.02 -7.98 22.37
C ASP A 546 17.55 -7.62 22.12
N LEU A 547 16.90 -8.34 21.20
CA LEU A 547 15.48 -8.12 20.92
C LEU A 547 14.58 -8.50 22.10
N TRP A 548 14.90 -9.59 22.80
CA TRP A 548 14.24 -9.99 24.06
C TRP A 548 14.36 -8.90 25.13
N ASP A 549 15.55 -8.37 25.34
CA ASP A 549 15.80 -7.32 26.34
C ASP A 549 15.02 -6.04 25.98
N ILE A 550 14.92 -5.69 24.69
CA ILE A 550 14.11 -4.58 24.20
C ILE A 550 12.62 -4.83 24.45
N TRP A 551 12.11 -6.01 24.12
CA TRP A 551 10.72 -6.37 24.40
C TRP A 551 10.41 -6.29 25.89
N THR A 552 11.32 -6.81 26.73
CA THR A 552 11.22 -6.71 28.19
C THR A 552 11.20 -5.25 28.67
N GLU A 553 11.96 -4.37 28.02
CA GLU A 553 11.94 -2.93 28.32
C GLU A 553 10.60 -2.30 27.97
N MET A 554 10.03 -2.62 26.78
CA MET A 554 8.68 -2.18 26.41
C MET A 554 7.62 -2.62 27.41
N LEU A 555 7.69 -3.86 27.89
CA LEU A 555 6.73 -4.43 28.84
C LEU A 555 6.79 -3.81 30.26
N LYS A 556 7.81 -3.02 30.58
CA LYS A 556 7.88 -2.24 31.82
C LYS A 556 6.99 -1.00 31.79
N ALA A 557 6.68 -0.49 30.61
CA ALA A 557 5.79 0.65 30.46
C ALA A 557 4.39 0.31 31.01
N SER A 558 3.81 1.25 31.76
CA SER A 558 2.54 1.05 32.45
C SER A 558 1.54 2.16 32.11
N HIS A 559 0.25 1.78 32.09
CA HIS A 559 -0.84 2.73 31.84
C HIS A 559 -0.78 3.42 30.46
N ILE A 560 -0.26 2.72 29.45
CA ILE A 560 -0.21 3.22 28.08
C ILE A 560 -1.47 2.83 27.34
N ASP A 561 -2.31 3.80 27.06
CA ASP A 561 -3.45 3.65 26.15
C ASP A 561 -3.11 4.25 24.78
N ASN A 562 -2.31 3.50 23.99
CA ASN A 562 -1.88 3.89 22.66
C ASN A 562 -1.89 2.66 21.75
N THR A 563 -2.67 2.72 20.67
CA THR A 563 -2.83 1.60 19.73
C THR A 563 -1.52 1.23 19.04
N GLY A 564 -0.68 2.23 18.75
CA GLY A 564 0.64 2.03 18.19
C GLY A 564 1.56 1.27 19.13
N TYR A 565 1.58 1.62 20.42
CA TYR A 565 2.33 0.88 21.44
C TYR A 565 1.90 -0.58 21.51
N ARG A 566 0.59 -0.86 21.56
CA ARG A 566 0.10 -2.25 21.56
C ARG A 566 0.58 -3.03 20.35
N PHE A 567 0.44 -2.45 19.17
CA PHE A 567 0.96 -3.05 17.94
C PHE A 567 2.45 -3.36 18.04
N ASP A 568 3.27 -2.40 18.48
CA ASP A 568 4.72 -2.55 18.59
C ASP A 568 5.12 -3.66 19.56
N VAL A 569 4.50 -3.71 20.74
CA VAL A 569 4.77 -4.75 21.76
C VAL A 569 4.47 -6.15 21.19
N ILE A 570 3.35 -6.31 20.49
CA ILE A 570 2.96 -7.59 19.90
C ILE A 570 3.89 -7.95 18.74
N ASN A 571 4.22 -6.98 17.87
CA ASN A 571 5.10 -7.20 16.73
C ASN A 571 6.53 -7.60 17.17
N VAL A 572 7.08 -6.92 18.17
CA VAL A 572 8.40 -7.27 18.73
C VAL A 572 8.35 -8.65 19.40
N GLY A 573 7.32 -8.91 20.20
CA GLY A 573 7.12 -10.20 20.85
C GLY A 573 6.97 -11.35 19.86
N ARG A 574 6.21 -11.17 18.79
CA ARG A 574 6.07 -12.11 17.67
C ARG A 574 7.43 -12.47 17.07
N GLN A 575 8.27 -11.47 16.84
CA GLN A 575 9.60 -11.70 16.28
C GLN A 575 10.52 -12.43 17.27
N VAL A 576 10.50 -12.06 18.54
CA VAL A 576 11.28 -12.73 19.60
C VAL A 576 10.94 -14.22 19.69
N LEU A 577 9.64 -14.52 19.76
CA LEU A 577 9.16 -15.91 19.87
C LEU A 577 9.42 -16.70 18.59
N GLY A 578 9.23 -16.09 17.42
CA GLY A 578 9.55 -16.71 16.14
C GLY A 578 11.03 -17.06 15.99
N ASN A 579 11.92 -16.18 16.44
CA ASN A 579 13.36 -16.46 16.46
C ASN A 579 13.72 -17.57 17.45
N LEU A 580 13.03 -17.62 18.59
CA LEU A 580 13.26 -18.67 19.59
C LEU A 580 12.84 -20.05 19.09
N PHE A 581 11.81 -20.12 18.25
CA PHE A 581 11.36 -21.37 17.62
C PHE A 581 12.49 -22.04 16.82
N SER A 582 13.28 -21.27 16.08
CA SER A 582 14.42 -21.79 15.32
C SER A 582 15.43 -22.51 16.22
N LEU A 583 15.73 -21.92 17.39
CA LEU A 583 16.62 -22.52 18.37
C LEU A 583 16.07 -23.87 18.91
N PHE A 584 14.78 -23.91 19.23
CA PHE A 584 14.15 -25.15 19.73
C PHE A 584 14.12 -26.23 18.66
N ARG A 585 13.83 -25.90 17.41
CA ARG A 585 13.90 -26.81 16.28
C ARG A 585 15.31 -27.38 16.10
N ASP A 586 16.34 -26.57 16.21
CA ASP A 586 17.72 -27.02 16.05
C ASP A 586 18.14 -27.98 17.17
N HIS A 587 17.73 -27.74 18.40
CA HIS A 587 17.92 -28.69 19.50
C HIS A 587 17.16 -30.01 19.29
N PHE A 588 15.91 -29.92 18.80
CA PHE A 588 15.14 -31.11 18.43
C PHE A 588 15.86 -31.93 17.36
N THR A 589 16.39 -31.28 16.33
CA THR A 589 17.13 -31.91 15.23
C THR A 589 18.43 -32.55 15.71
N GLN A 590 19.13 -31.93 16.65
CA GLN A 590 20.31 -32.52 17.29
C GLN A 590 19.94 -33.80 18.03
N CYS A 591 18.92 -33.75 18.91
CA CYS A 591 18.43 -34.94 19.62
C CYS A 591 17.98 -36.05 18.65
N TYR A 592 17.35 -35.71 17.53
CA TYR A 592 16.97 -36.63 16.49
C TYR A 592 18.20 -37.32 15.89
N SER A 593 19.26 -36.59 15.55
CA SER A 593 20.49 -37.14 15.00
C SER A 593 21.24 -38.06 15.99
N GLU A 594 21.16 -37.73 17.28
CA GLU A 594 21.74 -38.49 18.39
C GLU A 594 20.85 -39.66 18.87
N LYS A 595 19.62 -39.76 18.33
CA LYS A 595 18.58 -40.72 18.74
C LYS A 595 18.16 -40.59 20.21
N ASP A 596 18.29 -39.37 20.77
CA ASP A 596 17.83 -39.04 22.11
C ASP A 596 16.31 -38.77 22.10
N ILE A 597 15.53 -39.81 22.36
CA ILE A 597 14.06 -39.75 22.34
C ILE A 597 13.51 -38.82 23.42
N ASP A 598 14.13 -38.77 24.59
CA ASP A 598 13.63 -37.94 25.69
C ASP A 598 13.94 -36.43 25.42
N GLY A 599 15.11 -36.14 24.86
CA GLY A 599 15.44 -34.81 24.34
C GLY A 599 14.50 -34.38 23.23
N MET A 600 14.19 -35.24 22.28
CA MET A 600 13.19 -34.95 21.23
C MET A 600 11.82 -34.61 21.81
N LYS A 601 11.30 -35.40 22.76
CA LYS A 601 10.02 -35.11 23.43
C LYS A 601 10.04 -33.77 24.17
N LYS A 602 11.15 -33.50 24.87
CA LYS A 602 11.33 -32.21 25.57
C LYS A 602 11.21 -31.04 24.60
N TRP A 603 11.97 -31.04 23.51
CA TRP A 603 12.01 -29.92 22.58
C TRP A 603 10.73 -29.81 21.74
N ALA A 604 10.07 -30.94 21.39
CA ALA A 604 8.74 -30.89 20.79
C ALA A 604 7.72 -30.19 21.70
N ASN A 605 7.66 -30.56 22.98
CA ASN A 605 6.77 -29.91 23.94
C ASN A 605 7.09 -28.42 24.13
N GLN A 606 8.37 -28.03 24.05
CA GLN A 606 8.75 -26.61 24.10
C GLN A 606 8.29 -25.84 22.85
N MET A 607 8.41 -26.44 21.66
CA MET A 607 7.91 -25.83 20.42
C MET A 607 6.37 -25.70 20.46
N ASP A 608 5.63 -26.72 20.90
CA ASP A 608 4.17 -26.67 21.04
C ASP A 608 3.74 -25.58 22.02
N SER A 609 4.41 -25.48 23.17
CA SER A 609 4.13 -24.42 24.14
C SER A 609 4.38 -23.04 23.58
N LEU A 610 5.47 -22.88 22.82
CA LEU A 610 5.85 -21.62 22.19
C LEU A 610 4.83 -21.19 21.11
N LEU A 611 4.32 -22.14 20.31
CA LEU A 611 3.27 -21.88 19.32
C LEU A 611 1.98 -21.39 20.01
N ILE A 612 1.58 -22.05 21.11
CA ILE A 612 0.39 -21.65 21.89
C ILE A 612 0.57 -20.25 22.50
N ASP A 613 1.73 -19.95 23.06
CA ASP A 613 1.99 -18.63 23.66
C ASP A 613 2.06 -17.53 22.58
N THR A 614 2.63 -17.84 21.41
CA THR A 614 2.63 -16.92 20.27
C THR A 614 1.21 -16.66 19.77
N ASP A 615 0.39 -17.69 19.63
CA ASP A 615 -1.01 -17.54 19.22
C ASP A 615 -1.81 -16.69 20.19
N ARG A 616 -1.60 -16.86 21.50
CA ARG A 616 -2.21 -16.00 22.54
C ARG A 616 -1.78 -14.56 22.43
N LEU A 617 -0.48 -14.30 22.20
CA LEU A 617 0.04 -12.95 22.01
C LEU A 617 -0.62 -12.28 20.79
N LEU A 618 -0.64 -12.98 19.66
CA LEU A 618 -1.20 -12.46 18.41
C LEU A 618 -2.70 -12.21 18.48
N SER A 619 -3.43 -12.99 19.26
CA SER A 619 -4.88 -12.80 19.48
C SER A 619 -5.25 -11.54 20.27
N CYS A 620 -4.25 -10.83 20.84
CA CYS A 620 -4.47 -9.55 21.52
C CYS A 620 -4.72 -8.37 20.56
N GLU A 621 -4.46 -8.55 19.24
CA GLU A 621 -4.64 -7.49 18.24
C GLU A 621 -5.19 -8.06 16.95
N THR A 622 -6.29 -7.49 16.45
CA THR A 622 -7.01 -7.99 15.26
C THR A 622 -6.19 -7.96 13.97
N ASN A 623 -5.23 -7.05 13.87
CA ASN A 623 -4.32 -6.97 12.72
C ASN A 623 -3.42 -8.21 12.58
N PHE A 624 -3.23 -8.99 13.64
CA PHE A 624 -2.47 -10.23 13.65
C PHE A 624 -3.39 -11.46 13.67
N SER A 625 -4.56 -11.42 13.04
CA SER A 625 -5.53 -12.51 13.05
C SER A 625 -5.89 -12.96 11.64
N ILE A 626 -5.77 -14.28 11.40
CA ILE A 626 -6.28 -14.89 10.17
C ILE A 626 -7.82 -14.81 10.12
N GLY A 627 -8.49 -14.77 11.27
CA GLY A 627 -9.96 -14.64 11.33
C GLY A 627 -10.45 -13.40 10.60
N LYS A 628 -9.84 -12.24 10.87
CA LYS A 628 -10.17 -11.00 10.14
C LYS A 628 -9.99 -11.15 8.63
N TRP A 629 -8.86 -11.70 8.20
CA TRP A 629 -8.57 -11.92 6.77
C TRP A 629 -9.61 -12.79 6.08
N ILE A 630 -10.05 -13.87 6.74
CA ILE A 630 -11.06 -14.78 6.22
C ILE A 630 -12.45 -14.13 6.22
N ASP A 631 -12.82 -13.43 7.29
CA ASP A 631 -14.11 -12.74 7.42
C ASP A 631 -14.23 -11.63 6.38
N ASP A 632 -13.16 -10.87 6.14
CA ASP A 632 -13.11 -9.85 5.11
C ASP A 632 -13.32 -10.48 3.72
N ALA A 633 -12.65 -11.59 3.40
CA ALA A 633 -12.81 -12.31 2.15
C ALA A 633 -14.25 -12.81 1.97
N ARG A 634 -14.80 -13.52 2.93
CA ARG A 634 -16.18 -14.03 2.90
C ARG A 634 -17.21 -12.94 2.74
N SER A 635 -16.93 -11.74 3.26
CA SER A 635 -17.85 -10.61 3.21
C SER A 635 -18.11 -10.05 1.79
N PHE A 636 -17.32 -10.43 0.80
CA PHE A 636 -17.54 -10.10 -0.61
C PHE A 636 -18.53 -11.05 -1.30
N GLY A 637 -18.77 -12.23 -0.73
CA GLY A 637 -19.67 -13.22 -1.32
C GLY A 637 -21.15 -12.90 -1.09
N GLU A 638 -21.93 -12.86 -2.16
CA GLU A 638 -23.41 -12.72 -2.12
C GLU A 638 -24.09 -14.06 -1.82
N THR A 639 -23.47 -15.16 -2.25
CA THR A 639 -23.93 -16.52 -2.01
C THR A 639 -22.93 -17.30 -1.15
N GLU A 640 -23.36 -18.41 -0.55
CA GLU A 640 -22.44 -19.24 0.23
C GLU A 640 -21.32 -19.82 -0.63
N ALA A 641 -21.60 -20.20 -1.86
CA ALA A 641 -20.59 -20.67 -2.82
C ALA A 641 -19.52 -19.59 -3.13
N GLU A 642 -19.94 -18.32 -3.27
CA GLU A 642 -18.99 -17.22 -3.43
C GLU A 642 -18.16 -16.97 -2.15
N LYS A 643 -18.76 -17.07 -0.96
CA LYS A 643 -18.04 -16.95 0.31
C LYS A 643 -16.98 -18.04 0.45
N GLU A 644 -17.32 -19.28 0.11
CA GLU A 644 -16.35 -20.38 0.10
C GLU A 644 -15.23 -20.15 -0.92
N TYR A 645 -15.56 -19.67 -2.10
CA TYR A 645 -14.59 -19.33 -3.14
C TYR A 645 -13.59 -18.26 -2.67
N TYR A 646 -14.08 -17.17 -2.07
CA TYR A 646 -13.22 -16.11 -1.56
C TYR A 646 -12.37 -16.57 -0.37
N GLU A 647 -12.93 -17.39 0.52
CA GLU A 647 -12.17 -17.99 1.63
C GLU A 647 -11.06 -18.91 1.11
N GLU A 648 -11.35 -19.77 0.13
CA GLU A 648 -10.33 -20.65 -0.46
C GLU A 648 -9.20 -19.84 -1.10
N ASN A 649 -9.54 -18.78 -1.83
CA ASN A 649 -8.55 -17.89 -2.44
C ASN A 649 -7.71 -17.16 -1.38
N ALA A 650 -8.34 -16.66 -0.32
CA ALA A 650 -7.68 -15.98 0.78
C ALA A 650 -6.74 -16.91 1.57
N ARG A 651 -7.11 -18.17 1.80
CA ARG A 651 -6.24 -19.18 2.42
C ARG A 651 -5.09 -19.58 1.51
N CYS A 652 -5.37 -19.76 0.22
CA CYS A 652 -4.40 -20.20 -0.77
C CYS A 652 -3.18 -19.27 -0.84
N ILE A 653 -3.40 -17.95 -0.93
CA ILE A 653 -2.31 -16.97 -1.07
C ILE A 653 -1.35 -17.00 0.13
N LEU A 654 -1.84 -17.26 1.33
CA LEU A 654 -1.06 -17.26 2.57
C LEU A 654 -0.33 -18.61 2.82
N THR A 655 -0.74 -19.69 2.18
CA THR A 655 -0.25 -21.04 2.46
C THR A 655 0.50 -21.64 1.27
N VAL A 656 -0.21 -22.35 0.39
CA VAL A 656 0.39 -22.98 -0.79
C VAL A 656 0.68 -21.98 -1.92
N TRP A 657 0.16 -20.80 -1.80
CA TRP A 657 0.20 -19.69 -2.76
C TRP A 657 -0.40 -20.04 -4.13
N GLY A 658 -0.09 -21.19 -4.67
CA GLY A 658 -0.52 -21.69 -5.96
C GLY A 658 -0.74 -23.20 -5.95
N GLN A 659 -0.26 -23.87 -6.99
CA GLN A 659 -0.28 -25.33 -7.06
C GLN A 659 0.69 -25.94 -6.04
N LYS A 660 0.40 -27.16 -5.57
CA LYS A 660 1.15 -27.85 -4.52
C LYS A 660 2.68 -27.93 -4.73
N ALA A 661 3.16 -27.81 -5.95
CA ALA A 661 4.57 -27.88 -6.30
C ALA A 661 5.16 -26.50 -6.71
N THR A 662 4.48 -25.38 -6.45
CA THR A 662 5.02 -24.07 -6.80
C THR A 662 6.19 -23.68 -5.92
N GLN A 663 7.08 -22.85 -6.46
CA GLN A 663 8.19 -22.26 -5.72
C GLN A 663 7.75 -21.25 -4.65
N LEU A 664 6.47 -20.86 -4.69
CA LEU A 664 5.89 -19.81 -3.85
C LEU A 664 5.20 -20.34 -2.58
N ASN A 665 5.30 -21.65 -2.32
CA ASN A 665 4.81 -22.20 -1.06
C ASN A 665 5.39 -21.44 0.15
N ASP A 666 4.52 -21.07 1.09
CA ASP A 666 4.84 -20.32 2.30
C ASP A 666 5.40 -18.90 2.04
N TYR A 667 5.42 -18.44 0.79
CA TYR A 667 6.00 -17.13 0.42
C TYR A 667 5.36 -15.96 1.15
N ALA A 668 4.03 -15.97 1.27
CA ALA A 668 3.26 -14.91 1.94
C ALA A 668 2.73 -15.35 3.32
N ASN A 669 3.30 -16.42 3.89
CA ASN A 669 2.89 -16.88 5.20
C ASN A 669 3.26 -15.87 6.30
N ARG A 670 2.39 -15.77 7.31
CA ARG A 670 2.47 -14.72 8.33
C ARG A 670 2.37 -15.29 9.74
N GLY A 671 3.05 -14.63 10.67
CA GLY A 671 2.83 -14.84 12.08
C GLY A 671 1.50 -14.22 12.51
N TRP A 672 0.40 -14.91 12.23
CA TRP A 672 -0.95 -14.50 12.61
C TRP A 672 -1.59 -15.54 13.55
N GLY A 673 -2.34 -15.05 14.55
CA GLY A 673 -3.14 -15.88 15.43
C GLY A 673 -4.15 -16.70 14.62
N GLY A 674 -4.26 -17.99 14.94
CA GLY A 674 -5.04 -18.98 14.22
C GLY A 674 -4.36 -19.56 12.97
N LEU A 675 -3.28 -18.95 12.45
CA LEU A 675 -2.49 -19.48 11.36
C LEU A 675 -1.25 -20.24 11.86
N THR A 676 -0.48 -19.64 12.75
CA THR A 676 0.75 -20.25 13.30
C THR A 676 0.54 -21.58 13.98
N ASN A 677 -0.63 -21.78 14.59
CA ASN A 677 -0.98 -23.04 15.27
C ASN A 677 -1.66 -24.07 14.34
N SER A 678 -1.85 -23.76 13.06
CA SER A 678 -2.47 -24.66 12.07
C SER A 678 -1.46 -25.53 11.34
N TYR A 679 -0.19 -25.20 11.39
CA TYR A 679 0.92 -25.94 10.83
C TYR A 679 1.53 -26.88 11.88
#